data_e9e04bc111ad95666ecac996a30a8bf6
#
_entry.id   e9e04bc111ad95666ecac996a30a8bf6
#
_cell.length_a   1.000
_cell.length_b   1.000
_cell.length_c   1.000
_cell.angle_alpha   90.00
_cell.angle_beta   90.00
_cell.angle_gamma   90.00
#
_symmetry.space_group_name_H-M   'P 1'
#
loop_
_entity.id
_entity.type
_entity.pdbx_description
1 polymer ?
#
loop_
_entity_poly.entity_id
_entity_poly.type
_entity_poly.pdbx_seq_one_letter_code
_entity_poly.pdbx_strand_id
1 'polypeptide(L)'
;MPVLKNIPIVTLRDMVVYPHGVQPLFIGTEKSIRALDYAQKNDKGKKVLLVAKRDPENEAPGPDDLFDFGTVATILQLIRLPDKTVKILVEGGSRAEVLSISDGEEFFVSEVNIIEEAPMSAAESEVLVRSLMSAFDQYVQLSKKVPAEVMTSLSSVDDPSRLVDTIAAQMSLKLDEKQKILEMSNLSERIEHMMKLLESEIDLFNVEKRIRGRVKKQMEKSQREYYLNEQMKAIQKELGDLEDVPNEVEDIQKRLDDSGMPKEAKDKTAQELNKLKMMSPMSAEAAVVRSYIDWMLNTPWKKRSRVRTDILEAESVLEADHFGLEEVKDRILEYLAVQRRVKKIKGPVLCLVGPPGVGKTSLGESIARATNRKFVRMALGGVRDEAEIRGHRRTYIGSMPGKIIQKLSKSGVKNPLFLLDEIDKMGQDHRGDPASALLEVLDPEQNNSFNDHYMEVDYDLSEVMFICTSNSMNIPPALLDRMEIIRIPGYTEDEKMNIASRYLVPKQTSNNGLKDGEVEIGEDTLRDLIRYYSREAGVRGLEREVARICRKVVKKKALSDKGEVPDTLAITPADLEDYSGVRKFNFGKAEENDQIGQVTGLAVTSVGGELLTIEAMAVPGKGSTIKTGSLGDVMQESIQAALTVVRSRATVLGIQGDYYEKHDLHVHMPEGATPKDGPSAGIGLCTALVSVLTGIPARSDVAMTGEITLRGQVLPIGGLKDKLLAAHRGGIKTVLIPDENKRDLKEIPDNIKGDLDIRPVKWIDEVLEVALQRMPEPLTEEELKKQENRKDSELDGRISAH
;
A
#
# COMPACT_ATOMS: atom_id res chain seq x y z
N MET A 1 -2.07 16.82 -45.40
CA MET A 1 -3.17 15.99 -44.86
C MET A 1 -4.49 16.56 -45.33
N PRO A 2 -5.38 15.81 -45.96
CA PRO A 2 -6.66 16.33 -46.44
C PRO A 2 -7.62 16.57 -45.26
N VAL A 3 -7.93 17.81 -45.02
CA VAL A 3 -8.96 18.22 -44.06
C VAL A 3 -10.31 18.11 -44.74
N LEU A 4 -11.20 17.30 -44.21
CA LEU A 4 -12.57 17.20 -44.67
C LEU A 4 -13.46 18.14 -43.81
N LYS A 5 -14.28 18.96 -44.46
CA LYS A 5 -15.14 19.94 -43.80
C LYS A 5 -16.62 19.57 -43.94
N ASN A 6 -17.39 19.88 -42.92
CA ASN A 6 -18.83 19.67 -42.90
C ASN A 6 -19.26 18.19 -43.02
N ILE A 7 -18.60 17.28 -42.26
CA ILE A 7 -19.04 15.89 -42.20
C ILE A 7 -20.05 15.74 -41.05
N PRO A 8 -21.24 15.13 -41.32
CA PRO A 8 -22.21 14.86 -40.26
C PRO A 8 -21.71 13.76 -39.34
N ILE A 9 -21.87 13.92 -38.00
CA ILE A 9 -21.48 12.98 -36.99
C ILE A 9 -22.63 12.06 -36.65
N VAL A 10 -22.32 10.76 -36.56
CA VAL A 10 -23.18 9.73 -35.99
C VAL A 10 -22.53 9.22 -34.72
N THR A 11 -23.19 9.43 -33.58
CA THR A 11 -22.68 9.03 -32.27
C THR A 11 -22.95 7.53 -32.02
N LEU A 12 -21.93 6.81 -31.57
CA LEU A 12 -22.00 5.41 -31.21
C LEU A 12 -22.02 5.25 -29.69
N ARG A 13 -22.82 4.33 -29.17
CA ARG A 13 -23.03 4.16 -27.74
C ARG A 13 -21.85 3.44 -27.05
N ASP A 14 -21.52 2.23 -27.50
CA ASP A 14 -20.67 1.26 -26.82
C ASP A 14 -19.72 0.51 -27.77
N MET A 15 -19.53 1.04 -28.96
CA MET A 15 -18.70 0.41 -29.98
C MET A 15 -17.86 1.42 -30.76
N VAL A 16 -16.76 0.89 -31.30
CA VAL A 16 -15.87 1.61 -32.21
C VAL A 16 -15.91 0.90 -33.57
N VAL A 17 -16.01 1.67 -34.65
CA VAL A 17 -15.92 1.14 -36.01
C VAL A 17 -14.52 1.42 -36.54
N TYR A 18 -13.82 0.38 -36.95
CA TYR A 18 -12.48 0.50 -37.52
C TYR A 18 -12.52 0.66 -39.04
N PRO A 19 -11.45 1.20 -39.66
CA PRO A 19 -11.28 1.22 -41.08
C PRO A 19 -11.45 -0.18 -41.71
N HIS A 20 -11.94 -0.21 -42.97
CA HIS A 20 -12.20 -1.44 -43.73
C HIS A 20 -13.20 -2.43 -43.10
N GLY A 21 -13.76 -2.11 -41.93
CA GLY A 21 -14.77 -2.94 -41.28
C GLY A 21 -16.16 -2.67 -41.88
N VAL A 22 -16.89 -3.72 -42.22
CA VAL A 22 -18.31 -3.61 -42.59
C VAL A 22 -19.16 -4.10 -41.45
N GLN A 23 -19.95 -3.18 -40.86
CA GLN A 23 -20.72 -3.50 -39.64
C GLN A 23 -22.15 -2.94 -39.72
N PRO A 24 -23.14 -3.72 -39.21
CA PRO A 24 -24.50 -3.21 -39.02
C PRO A 24 -24.57 -2.43 -37.72
N LEU A 25 -25.08 -1.20 -37.74
CA LEU A 25 -25.29 -0.32 -36.60
C LEU A 25 -26.77 -0.02 -36.39
N PHE A 26 -27.20 0.10 -35.15
CA PHE A 26 -28.53 0.50 -34.78
C PHE A 26 -28.48 1.90 -34.15
N ILE A 27 -29.08 2.87 -34.80
CA ILE A 27 -29.02 4.27 -34.41
C ILE A 27 -30.39 4.71 -33.90
N GLY A 28 -30.44 5.15 -32.63
CA GLY A 28 -31.68 5.58 -31.97
C GLY A 28 -31.73 7.07 -31.61
N THR A 29 -30.58 7.77 -31.59
CA THR A 29 -30.53 9.19 -31.23
C THR A 29 -31.01 10.06 -32.36
N GLU A 30 -31.91 11.02 -32.06
CA GLU A 30 -32.56 11.87 -33.03
C GLU A 30 -31.58 12.71 -33.87
N LYS A 31 -30.55 13.28 -33.23
CA LYS A 31 -29.46 14.02 -33.91
C LYS A 31 -28.71 13.16 -34.91
N SER A 32 -28.38 11.90 -34.54
CA SER A 32 -27.66 10.98 -35.44
C SER A 32 -28.56 10.50 -36.62
N ILE A 33 -29.86 10.30 -36.41
CA ILE A 33 -30.80 9.95 -37.47
C ILE A 33 -30.89 11.10 -38.47
N ARG A 34 -30.98 12.37 -38.02
CA ARG A 34 -30.97 13.55 -38.91
C ARG A 34 -29.64 13.67 -39.67
N ALA A 35 -28.51 13.38 -39.01
CA ALA A 35 -27.19 13.33 -39.65
C ALA A 35 -27.12 12.31 -40.78
N LEU A 36 -27.73 11.14 -40.58
CA LEU A 36 -27.84 10.08 -41.62
C LEU A 36 -28.73 10.51 -42.79
N ASP A 37 -29.88 11.15 -42.51
CA ASP A 37 -30.78 11.65 -43.54
C ASP A 37 -30.11 12.76 -44.38
N TYR A 38 -29.35 13.63 -43.76
CA TYR A 38 -28.54 14.65 -44.42
C TYR A 38 -27.46 14.01 -45.32
N ALA A 39 -26.70 13.05 -44.81
CA ALA A 39 -25.66 12.33 -45.57
C ALA A 39 -26.25 11.60 -46.79
N GLN A 40 -27.46 11.05 -46.69
CA GLN A 40 -28.12 10.35 -47.76
C GLN A 40 -28.63 11.26 -48.89
N LYS A 41 -29.02 12.50 -48.54
CA LYS A 41 -29.52 13.50 -49.51
C LYS A 41 -28.42 14.24 -50.25
N ASN A 42 -27.21 14.30 -49.66
CA ASN A 42 -26.06 14.99 -50.25
C ASN A 42 -25.24 14.03 -51.13
N ASP A 43 -25.12 14.31 -52.40
CA ASP A 43 -24.46 13.53 -53.45
C ASP A 43 -22.92 13.36 -53.26
N LYS A 44 -22.33 13.86 -52.17
CA LYS A 44 -20.90 13.75 -51.88
C LYS A 44 -20.50 12.44 -51.19
N GLY A 45 -20.94 11.28 -51.71
CA GLY A 45 -20.42 9.97 -51.40
C GLY A 45 -20.97 9.33 -50.15
N LYS A 46 -22.10 9.75 -49.56
CA LYS A 46 -22.79 9.18 -48.38
C LYS A 46 -21.88 8.98 -47.17
N LYS A 47 -20.94 9.91 -46.94
CA LYS A 47 -19.94 9.84 -45.88
C LYS A 47 -20.46 10.39 -44.59
N VAL A 48 -20.17 9.72 -43.49
CA VAL A 48 -20.46 10.12 -42.11
C VAL A 48 -19.22 9.91 -41.26
N LEU A 49 -19.10 10.70 -40.18
CA LEU A 49 -18.10 10.44 -39.16
C LEU A 49 -18.74 9.65 -38.03
N LEU A 50 -18.20 8.50 -37.73
CA LEU A 50 -18.61 7.64 -36.63
C LEU A 50 -17.70 7.91 -35.43
N VAL A 51 -18.27 8.39 -34.33
CA VAL A 51 -17.53 8.69 -33.10
C VAL A 51 -18.24 8.06 -31.91
N ALA A 52 -17.47 7.38 -31.04
CA ALA A 52 -18.01 6.80 -29.81
C ALA A 52 -18.22 7.89 -28.74
N LYS A 53 -19.16 7.65 -27.84
CA LYS A 53 -19.36 8.48 -26.65
C LYS A 53 -18.35 8.08 -25.58
N ARG A 54 -17.85 9.05 -24.82
CA ARG A 54 -16.98 8.78 -23.64
C ARG A 54 -17.75 8.08 -22.52
N ASP A 55 -19.01 8.47 -22.31
CA ASP A 55 -19.91 7.80 -21.38
C ASP A 55 -21.07 7.12 -22.16
N PRO A 56 -21.12 5.78 -22.22
CA PRO A 56 -22.18 5.03 -22.88
C PRO A 56 -23.59 5.28 -22.33
N GLU A 57 -23.70 5.68 -21.04
CA GLU A 57 -25.00 5.90 -20.38
C GLU A 57 -25.60 7.30 -20.65
N ASN A 58 -24.81 8.24 -21.18
CA ASN A 58 -25.31 9.57 -21.51
C ASN A 58 -26.22 9.52 -22.75
N GLU A 59 -27.52 9.69 -22.58
CA GLU A 59 -28.52 9.66 -23.69
C GLU A 59 -28.49 10.89 -24.56
N ALA A 60 -28.03 12.04 -24.05
CA ALA A 60 -27.99 13.32 -24.76
C ALA A 60 -26.57 13.92 -24.73
N PRO A 61 -25.61 13.34 -25.48
CA PRO A 61 -24.22 13.79 -25.45
C PRO A 61 -24.08 15.18 -26.09
N GLY A 62 -23.27 16.02 -25.43
CA GLY A 62 -22.74 17.25 -26.00
C GLY A 62 -21.47 16.99 -26.84
N PRO A 63 -20.90 18.03 -27.47
CA PRO A 63 -19.67 17.91 -28.24
C PRO A 63 -18.49 17.37 -27.42
N ASP A 64 -18.38 17.77 -26.13
CA ASP A 64 -17.29 17.39 -25.21
C ASP A 64 -17.41 15.94 -24.68
N ASP A 65 -18.59 15.34 -24.83
CA ASP A 65 -18.85 13.94 -24.42
C ASP A 65 -18.44 12.92 -25.48
N LEU A 66 -17.91 13.37 -26.61
CA LEU A 66 -17.45 12.51 -27.69
C LEU A 66 -15.91 12.35 -27.64
N PHE A 67 -15.43 11.25 -28.20
CA PHE A 67 -13.99 11.05 -28.37
C PHE A 67 -13.43 11.94 -29.49
N ASP A 68 -12.16 12.28 -29.39
CA ASP A 68 -11.47 13.18 -30.33
C ASP A 68 -11.07 12.47 -31.63
N PHE A 69 -11.25 11.15 -31.69
CA PHE A 69 -10.95 10.33 -32.88
C PHE A 69 -12.17 9.50 -33.28
N GLY A 70 -12.36 9.40 -34.58
CA GLY A 70 -13.44 8.62 -35.16
C GLY A 70 -13.04 8.01 -36.51
N THR A 71 -14.01 7.37 -37.16
CA THR A 71 -13.83 6.77 -38.48
C THR A 71 -14.77 7.42 -39.47
N VAL A 72 -14.21 7.93 -40.57
CA VAL A 72 -15.01 8.38 -41.71
C VAL A 72 -15.52 7.15 -42.44
N ALA A 73 -16.82 6.92 -42.43
CA ALA A 73 -17.46 5.76 -42.98
C ALA A 73 -18.41 6.11 -44.12
N THR A 74 -18.62 5.13 -45.03
CA THR A 74 -19.61 5.23 -46.11
C THR A 74 -20.84 4.41 -45.78
N ILE A 75 -22.02 4.96 -45.97
CA ILE A 75 -23.28 4.25 -45.76
C ILE A 75 -23.57 3.38 -46.99
N LEU A 76 -23.55 2.05 -46.78
CA LEU A 76 -23.87 1.06 -47.82
C LEU A 76 -25.37 0.84 -47.93
N GLN A 77 -26.07 0.71 -46.78
CA GLN A 77 -27.50 0.47 -46.72
C GLN A 77 -28.12 1.15 -45.52
N LEU A 78 -29.36 1.63 -45.65
CA LEU A 78 -30.11 2.22 -44.57
C LEU A 78 -31.52 1.64 -44.53
N ILE A 79 -31.97 1.11 -43.38
CA ILE A 79 -33.30 0.52 -43.19
C ILE A 79 -33.93 1.18 -41.95
N ARG A 80 -35.11 1.70 -42.10
CA ARG A 80 -35.88 2.26 -40.96
C ARG A 80 -36.71 1.16 -40.32
N LEU A 81 -36.62 1.02 -39.02
CA LEU A 81 -37.35 0.02 -38.24
C LEU A 81 -38.64 0.61 -37.67
N PRO A 82 -39.65 -0.21 -37.32
CA PRO A 82 -40.94 0.27 -36.79
C PRO A 82 -40.84 1.00 -35.44
N ASP A 83 -39.77 0.73 -34.66
CA ASP A 83 -39.51 1.32 -33.36
C ASP A 83 -38.83 2.71 -33.40
N LYS A 84 -38.80 3.36 -34.58
CA LYS A 84 -38.11 4.61 -34.89
C LYS A 84 -36.59 4.56 -34.89
N THR A 85 -35.97 3.39 -34.66
CA THR A 85 -34.51 3.22 -34.83
C THR A 85 -34.16 3.03 -36.31
N VAL A 86 -32.94 3.38 -36.68
CA VAL A 86 -32.43 3.20 -38.03
C VAL A 86 -31.31 2.16 -38.02
N LYS A 87 -31.48 1.09 -38.76
CA LYS A 87 -30.43 0.12 -39.00
C LYS A 87 -29.64 0.55 -40.24
N ILE A 88 -28.36 0.79 -40.06
CA ILE A 88 -27.45 1.10 -41.17
C ILE A 88 -26.38 0.03 -41.30
N LEU A 89 -25.97 -0.22 -42.54
CA LEU A 89 -24.75 -0.98 -42.85
C LEU A 89 -23.73 0.04 -43.32
N VAL A 90 -22.62 0.09 -42.62
CA VAL A 90 -21.55 1.05 -42.91
C VAL A 90 -20.27 0.33 -43.22
N GLU A 91 -19.46 0.93 -44.09
CA GLU A 91 -18.07 0.53 -44.36
C GLU A 91 -17.15 1.61 -43.80
N GLY A 92 -16.29 1.25 -42.86
CA GLY A 92 -15.27 2.15 -42.33
C GLY A 92 -14.22 2.50 -43.39
N GLY A 93 -13.98 3.78 -43.56
CA GLY A 93 -12.97 4.27 -44.49
C GLY A 93 -11.66 4.60 -43.82
N SER A 94 -11.43 5.84 -43.46
CA SER A 94 -10.17 6.31 -42.88
C SER A 94 -10.33 6.74 -41.45
N ARG A 95 -9.27 6.60 -40.63
CA ARG A 95 -9.15 7.22 -39.32
C ARG A 95 -9.16 8.73 -39.45
N ALA A 96 -9.84 9.41 -38.55
CA ALA A 96 -9.93 10.85 -38.57
C ALA A 96 -9.83 11.42 -37.13
N GLU A 97 -9.01 12.43 -36.99
CA GLU A 97 -8.94 13.27 -35.81
C GLU A 97 -9.94 14.39 -35.93
N VAL A 98 -10.73 14.61 -34.91
CA VAL A 98 -11.77 15.65 -34.89
C VAL A 98 -11.13 16.98 -34.48
N LEU A 99 -11.07 17.93 -35.41
CA LEU A 99 -10.52 19.25 -35.16
C LEU A 99 -11.51 20.19 -34.48
N SER A 100 -12.77 20.10 -34.86
CA SER A 100 -13.86 20.88 -34.26
C SER A 100 -15.20 20.19 -34.44
N ILE A 101 -16.07 20.31 -33.44
CA ILE A 101 -17.48 19.88 -33.52
C ILE A 101 -18.35 21.10 -33.39
N SER A 102 -19.20 21.33 -34.37
CA SER A 102 -20.23 22.39 -34.34
C SER A 102 -21.57 21.75 -34.02
N ASP A 103 -22.23 22.20 -32.95
CA ASP A 103 -23.60 21.78 -32.62
C ASP A 103 -24.57 22.57 -33.49
N GLY A 104 -24.96 21.98 -34.61
CA GLY A 104 -25.99 22.53 -35.47
C GLY A 104 -27.36 22.32 -34.85
N GLU A 105 -28.35 23.14 -35.23
CA GLU A 105 -29.73 23.04 -34.70
C GLU A 105 -30.36 21.65 -34.92
N GLU A 106 -29.92 20.91 -35.96
CA GLU A 106 -30.49 19.62 -36.32
C GLU A 106 -29.54 18.41 -35.98
N PHE A 107 -28.24 18.54 -36.19
CA PHE A 107 -27.24 17.46 -35.98
C PHE A 107 -25.85 18.03 -35.80
N PHE A 108 -24.91 17.20 -35.31
CA PHE A 108 -23.50 17.57 -35.17
C PHE A 108 -22.77 17.52 -36.51
N VAL A 109 -21.97 18.56 -36.75
CA VAL A 109 -21.10 18.67 -37.93
C VAL A 109 -19.66 18.84 -37.48
N SER A 110 -18.72 18.16 -38.14
CA SER A 110 -17.31 18.22 -37.80
C SER A 110 -16.42 18.65 -38.95
N GLU A 111 -15.30 19.26 -38.60
CA GLU A 111 -14.08 19.32 -39.41
C GLU A 111 -13.11 18.27 -38.90
N VAL A 112 -12.61 17.41 -39.80
CA VAL A 112 -11.74 16.30 -39.45
C VAL A 112 -10.48 16.29 -40.29
N ASN A 113 -9.38 15.90 -39.66
CA ASN A 113 -8.11 15.63 -40.30
C ASN A 113 -7.97 14.13 -40.55
N ILE A 114 -7.80 13.70 -41.79
CA ILE A 114 -7.59 12.29 -42.11
C ILE A 114 -6.14 11.93 -41.73
N ILE A 115 -5.99 10.86 -40.97
CA ILE A 115 -4.72 10.36 -40.53
C ILE A 115 -4.19 9.37 -41.59
N GLU A 116 -3.04 9.68 -42.13
CA GLU A 116 -2.28 8.76 -42.97
C GLU A 116 -1.36 7.91 -42.09
N GLU A 117 -1.39 6.60 -42.31
CA GLU A 117 -0.55 5.67 -41.54
C GLU A 117 0.90 5.76 -41.98
N ALA A 118 1.83 5.76 -41.01
CA ALA A 118 3.25 5.71 -41.29
C ALA A 118 3.63 4.35 -41.89
N PRO A 119 4.38 4.32 -43.00
CA PRO A 119 4.79 3.05 -43.63
C PRO A 119 5.75 2.28 -42.70
N MET A 120 5.49 0.98 -42.56
CA MET A 120 6.34 0.04 -41.83
C MET A 120 7.27 -0.71 -42.77
N SER A 121 8.48 -1.10 -42.28
CA SER A 121 9.37 -1.93 -43.12
C SER A 121 8.78 -3.32 -43.38
N ALA A 122 8.96 -3.89 -44.58
CA ALA A 122 8.38 -5.19 -44.93
C ALA A 122 8.85 -6.33 -43.99
N ALA A 123 10.12 -6.33 -43.59
CA ALA A 123 10.66 -7.37 -42.70
C ALA A 123 10.07 -7.28 -41.26
N GLU A 124 9.88 -6.09 -40.74
CA GLU A 124 9.30 -5.85 -39.43
C GLU A 124 7.81 -6.20 -39.39
N SER A 125 7.11 -5.83 -40.47
CA SER A 125 5.70 -6.18 -40.69
C SER A 125 5.47 -7.68 -40.67
N GLU A 126 6.28 -8.47 -41.37
CA GLU A 126 6.11 -9.93 -41.44
C GLU A 126 6.26 -10.59 -40.06
N VAL A 127 7.23 -10.16 -39.26
CA VAL A 127 7.47 -10.71 -37.90
C VAL A 127 6.32 -10.38 -36.96
N LEU A 128 5.90 -9.12 -36.93
CA LEU A 128 4.84 -8.65 -36.04
C LEU A 128 3.48 -9.27 -36.43
N VAL A 129 3.14 -9.34 -37.71
CA VAL A 129 1.91 -9.96 -38.17
C VAL A 129 1.87 -11.45 -37.84
N ARG A 130 2.97 -12.17 -38.00
CA ARG A 130 3.03 -13.59 -37.63
C ARG A 130 2.82 -13.80 -36.15
N SER A 131 3.44 -12.96 -35.29
CA SER A 131 3.29 -12.99 -33.83
C SER A 131 1.86 -12.68 -33.42
N LEU A 132 1.25 -11.64 -33.98
CA LEU A 132 -0.12 -11.24 -33.75
C LEU A 132 -1.12 -12.36 -34.15
N MET A 133 -0.96 -12.98 -35.32
CA MET A 133 -1.81 -14.09 -35.76
C MET A 133 -1.68 -15.29 -34.82
N SER A 134 -0.47 -15.61 -34.36
CA SER A 134 -0.26 -16.70 -33.40
C SER A 134 -0.95 -16.44 -32.07
N ALA A 135 -0.85 -15.22 -31.54
CA ALA A 135 -1.51 -14.82 -30.30
C ALA A 135 -3.05 -14.84 -30.46
N PHE A 136 -3.55 -14.36 -31.59
CA PHE A 136 -4.97 -14.36 -31.86
C PHE A 136 -5.55 -15.80 -32.06
N ASP A 137 -4.81 -16.70 -32.68
CA ASP A 137 -5.22 -18.12 -32.79
C ASP A 137 -5.37 -18.74 -31.39
N GLN A 138 -4.42 -18.50 -30.48
CA GLN A 138 -4.53 -18.95 -29.08
C GLN A 138 -5.75 -18.35 -28.38
N TYR A 139 -6.04 -17.07 -28.59
CA TYR A 139 -7.23 -16.42 -28.04
C TYR A 139 -8.52 -17.05 -28.56
N VAL A 140 -8.63 -17.32 -29.87
CA VAL A 140 -9.79 -17.96 -30.49
C VAL A 140 -10.02 -19.38 -29.96
N GLN A 141 -8.93 -20.16 -29.77
CA GLN A 141 -9.01 -21.51 -29.17
C GLN A 141 -9.51 -21.50 -27.71
N LEU A 142 -9.23 -20.45 -26.96
CA LEU A 142 -9.67 -20.30 -25.58
C LEU A 142 -11.02 -19.62 -25.44
N SER A 143 -11.33 -18.70 -26.34
CA SER A 143 -12.57 -17.91 -26.36
C SER A 143 -13.66 -18.64 -27.15
N LYS A 144 -14.72 -19.08 -26.48
CA LYS A 144 -15.91 -19.68 -27.16
C LYS A 144 -16.78 -18.66 -27.89
N LYS A 145 -16.44 -17.37 -27.83
CA LYS A 145 -17.24 -16.26 -28.37
C LYS A 145 -16.89 -15.94 -29.82
N VAL A 146 -15.68 -16.26 -30.27
CA VAL A 146 -15.21 -15.98 -31.62
C VAL A 146 -15.33 -17.25 -32.46
N PRO A 147 -16.07 -17.23 -33.58
CA PRO A 147 -16.17 -18.41 -34.51
C PRO A 147 -14.81 -18.74 -35.12
N ALA A 148 -14.49 -20.02 -35.21
CA ALA A 148 -13.21 -20.46 -35.81
C ALA A 148 -13.05 -20.05 -37.29
N GLU A 149 -14.13 -19.77 -37.98
CA GLU A 149 -14.18 -19.31 -39.39
C GLU A 149 -13.51 -17.93 -39.56
N VAL A 150 -13.45 -17.14 -38.50
CA VAL A 150 -12.78 -15.83 -38.50
C VAL A 150 -11.27 -15.97 -38.80
N MET A 151 -10.62 -17.03 -38.32
CA MET A 151 -9.21 -17.31 -38.63
C MET A 151 -8.97 -17.53 -40.13
N THR A 152 -9.89 -18.22 -40.82
CA THR A 152 -9.78 -18.47 -42.26
C THR A 152 -9.92 -17.17 -43.06
N SER A 153 -10.81 -16.28 -42.65
CA SER A 153 -10.97 -14.97 -43.30
C SER A 153 -9.79 -14.03 -43.05
N LEU A 154 -9.19 -14.05 -41.84
CA LEU A 154 -8.02 -13.25 -41.54
C LEU A 154 -6.76 -13.70 -42.27
N SER A 155 -6.60 -15.01 -42.54
CA SER A 155 -5.46 -15.55 -43.28
C SER A 155 -5.40 -15.09 -44.75
N SER A 156 -6.48 -14.51 -45.27
CA SER A 156 -6.56 -13.94 -46.60
C SER A 156 -6.34 -12.42 -46.67
N VAL A 157 -6.01 -11.78 -45.53
CA VAL A 157 -5.80 -10.33 -45.45
C VAL A 157 -4.31 -10.05 -45.52
N ASP A 158 -3.83 -9.47 -46.63
CA ASP A 158 -2.43 -9.14 -46.86
C ASP A 158 -1.99 -7.81 -46.20
N ASP A 159 -2.94 -6.92 -45.89
CA ASP A 159 -2.69 -5.62 -45.31
C ASP A 159 -2.62 -5.71 -43.76
N PRO A 160 -1.46 -5.42 -43.15
CA PRO A 160 -1.28 -5.49 -41.69
C PRO A 160 -2.20 -4.55 -40.92
N SER A 161 -2.49 -3.35 -41.41
CA SER A 161 -3.39 -2.40 -40.77
C SER A 161 -4.82 -2.95 -40.72
N ARG A 162 -5.30 -3.45 -41.81
CA ARG A 162 -6.63 -4.10 -41.92
C ARG A 162 -6.72 -5.34 -41.03
N LEU A 163 -5.63 -6.10 -40.91
CA LEU A 163 -5.58 -7.30 -40.06
C LEU A 163 -5.77 -6.93 -38.58
N VAL A 164 -5.00 -5.95 -38.06
CA VAL A 164 -5.11 -5.49 -36.67
C VAL A 164 -6.50 -4.95 -36.36
N ASP A 165 -7.06 -4.16 -37.25
CA ASP A 165 -8.37 -3.55 -37.10
C ASP A 165 -9.49 -4.60 -37.07
N THR A 166 -9.34 -5.65 -37.94
CA THR A 166 -10.30 -6.75 -37.94
C THR A 166 -10.21 -7.57 -36.65
N ILE A 167 -9.03 -7.85 -36.16
CA ILE A 167 -8.82 -8.51 -34.85
C ILE A 167 -9.43 -7.70 -33.72
N ALA A 168 -9.16 -6.37 -33.66
CA ALA A 168 -9.71 -5.48 -32.66
C ALA A 168 -11.26 -5.47 -32.66
N ALA A 169 -11.87 -5.53 -33.81
CA ALA A 169 -13.33 -5.60 -33.95
C ALA A 169 -13.91 -6.93 -33.38
N GLN A 170 -13.17 -8.03 -33.43
CA GLN A 170 -13.62 -9.35 -32.98
C GLN A 170 -13.36 -9.60 -31.48
N MET A 171 -12.49 -8.82 -30.84
CA MET A 171 -12.19 -8.96 -29.43
C MET A 171 -13.25 -8.32 -28.53
N SER A 172 -13.51 -8.96 -27.39
CA SER A 172 -14.41 -8.44 -26.35
C SER A 172 -13.69 -7.47 -25.42
N LEU A 173 -13.17 -6.37 -25.96
CA LEU A 173 -12.46 -5.32 -25.22
C LEU A 173 -13.43 -4.25 -24.67
N LYS A 174 -13.01 -3.54 -23.63
CA LYS A 174 -13.69 -2.34 -23.13
C LYS A 174 -13.63 -1.21 -24.16
N LEU A 175 -14.60 -0.29 -24.12
CA LEU A 175 -14.71 0.80 -25.06
C LEU A 175 -13.43 1.63 -25.15
N ASP A 176 -12.86 1.98 -23.99
CA ASP A 176 -11.63 2.80 -23.89
C ASP A 176 -10.44 2.12 -24.60
N GLU A 177 -10.30 0.80 -24.46
CA GLU A 177 -9.22 0.08 -25.14
C GLU A 177 -9.45 0.00 -26.65
N LYS A 178 -10.69 -0.19 -27.09
CA LYS A 178 -11.06 -0.14 -28.51
C LYS A 178 -10.79 1.24 -29.11
N GLN A 179 -11.13 2.27 -28.38
CA GLN A 179 -10.89 3.66 -28.78
C GLN A 179 -9.41 3.96 -28.90
N LYS A 180 -8.62 3.53 -27.93
CA LYS A 180 -7.17 3.71 -27.92
C LYS A 180 -6.49 3.05 -29.13
N ILE A 181 -6.97 1.87 -29.55
CA ILE A 181 -6.48 1.22 -30.77
C ILE A 181 -6.81 2.07 -32.02
N LEU A 182 -7.98 2.70 -32.07
CA LEU A 182 -8.36 3.58 -33.17
C LEU A 182 -7.49 4.84 -33.24
N GLU A 183 -7.10 5.40 -32.08
CA GLU A 183 -6.29 6.62 -31.96
C GLU A 183 -4.83 6.43 -32.37
N MET A 184 -4.31 5.19 -32.30
CA MET A 184 -2.91 4.89 -32.65
C MET A 184 -2.69 4.98 -34.15
N SER A 185 -1.98 6.00 -34.59
CA SER A 185 -1.60 6.23 -36.01
C SER A 185 -0.39 5.40 -36.44
N ASN A 186 0.50 5.04 -35.48
CA ASN A 186 1.68 4.21 -35.74
C ASN A 186 1.28 2.72 -35.73
N LEU A 187 1.44 2.05 -36.85
CA LEU A 187 1.04 0.66 -37.02
C LEU A 187 1.84 -0.31 -36.13
N SER A 188 3.14 -0.09 -35.92
CA SER A 188 3.99 -0.93 -35.05
C SER A 188 3.50 -0.89 -33.61
N GLU A 189 3.31 0.33 -33.08
CA GLU A 189 2.79 0.52 -31.71
C GLU A 189 1.39 -0.09 -31.53
N ARG A 190 0.55 0.01 -32.55
CA ARG A 190 -0.81 -0.56 -32.53
C ARG A 190 -0.79 -2.08 -32.50
N ILE A 191 0.11 -2.72 -33.27
CA ILE A 191 0.30 -4.18 -33.24
C ILE A 191 0.82 -4.63 -31.88
N GLU A 192 1.83 -3.95 -31.35
CA GLU A 192 2.38 -4.27 -30.03
C GLU A 192 1.35 -4.11 -28.90
N HIS A 193 0.54 -3.05 -28.96
CA HIS A 193 -0.53 -2.83 -27.99
C HIS A 193 -1.59 -3.94 -28.10
N MET A 194 -1.96 -4.34 -29.30
CA MET A 194 -2.88 -5.44 -29.55
C MET A 194 -2.35 -6.77 -29.02
N MET A 195 -1.04 -7.04 -29.18
CA MET A 195 -0.41 -8.24 -28.63
C MET A 195 -0.49 -8.28 -27.10
N LYS A 196 -0.21 -7.15 -26.43
CA LYS A 196 -0.35 -7.03 -24.96
C LYS A 196 -1.78 -7.30 -24.48
N LEU A 197 -2.77 -6.80 -25.21
CA LEU A 197 -4.17 -7.04 -24.87
C LEU A 197 -4.54 -8.51 -25.05
N LEU A 198 -4.08 -9.15 -26.14
CA LEU A 198 -4.30 -10.57 -26.39
C LEU A 198 -3.65 -11.44 -25.31
N GLU A 199 -2.40 -11.17 -24.92
CA GLU A 199 -1.72 -11.90 -23.84
C GLU A 199 -2.48 -11.77 -22.52
N SER A 200 -2.94 -10.57 -22.17
CA SER A 200 -3.73 -10.33 -20.96
C SER A 200 -5.04 -11.14 -20.95
N GLU A 201 -5.76 -11.17 -22.06
CA GLU A 201 -7.00 -11.93 -22.19
C GLU A 201 -6.76 -13.45 -22.17
N ILE A 202 -5.68 -13.94 -22.79
CA ILE A 202 -5.28 -15.35 -22.75
C ILE A 202 -4.95 -15.77 -21.31
N ASP A 203 -4.24 -14.94 -20.56
CA ASP A 203 -3.92 -15.21 -19.16
C ASP A 203 -5.19 -15.27 -18.29
N LEU A 204 -6.14 -14.35 -18.48
CA LEU A 204 -7.44 -14.39 -17.82
C LEU A 204 -8.19 -15.69 -18.09
N PHE A 205 -8.27 -16.14 -19.35
CA PHE A 205 -8.91 -17.42 -19.70
C PHE A 205 -8.19 -18.62 -19.07
N ASN A 206 -6.88 -18.62 -19.01
CA ASN A 206 -6.10 -19.68 -18.37
C ASN A 206 -6.35 -19.75 -16.85
N VAL A 207 -6.48 -18.59 -16.19
CA VAL A 207 -6.86 -18.52 -14.77
C VAL A 207 -8.28 -19.04 -14.57
N GLU A 208 -9.23 -18.60 -15.39
CA GLU A 208 -10.63 -19.06 -15.32
C GLU A 208 -10.73 -20.58 -15.52
N LYS A 209 -10.02 -21.14 -16.49
CA LYS A 209 -9.95 -22.59 -16.74
C LYS A 209 -9.39 -23.36 -15.55
N ARG A 210 -8.35 -22.83 -14.89
CA ARG A 210 -7.80 -23.43 -13.65
C ARG A 210 -8.81 -23.41 -12.51
N ILE A 211 -9.51 -22.30 -12.33
CA ILE A 211 -10.54 -22.18 -11.29
C ILE A 211 -11.68 -23.15 -11.56
N ARG A 212 -12.22 -23.18 -12.77
CA ARG A 212 -13.28 -24.13 -13.17
C ARG A 212 -12.82 -25.59 -13.01
N GLY A 213 -11.56 -25.89 -13.34
CA GLY A 213 -11.00 -27.23 -13.16
C GLY A 213 -10.89 -27.63 -11.68
N ARG A 214 -10.53 -26.71 -10.78
CA ARG A 214 -10.54 -26.94 -9.34
C ARG A 214 -11.95 -27.15 -8.82
N VAL A 215 -12.89 -26.30 -9.19
CA VAL A 215 -14.30 -26.41 -8.79
C VAL A 215 -14.89 -27.72 -9.26
N LYS A 216 -14.64 -28.14 -10.53
CA LYS A 216 -15.11 -29.41 -11.06
C LYS A 216 -14.53 -30.61 -10.30
N LYS A 217 -13.20 -30.61 -10.02
CA LYS A 217 -12.59 -31.66 -9.19
C LYS A 217 -13.14 -31.71 -7.77
N GLN A 218 -13.41 -30.54 -7.19
CA GLN A 218 -14.03 -30.45 -5.86
C GLN A 218 -15.46 -31.01 -5.87
N MET A 219 -16.25 -30.68 -6.89
CA MET A 219 -17.62 -31.22 -7.06
C MET A 219 -17.59 -32.72 -7.32
N GLU A 220 -16.72 -33.22 -8.18
CA GLU A 220 -16.58 -34.66 -8.44
C GLU A 220 -16.16 -35.44 -7.20
N LYS A 221 -15.24 -34.85 -6.39
CA LYS A 221 -14.86 -35.42 -5.10
C LYS A 221 -16.04 -35.46 -4.13
N SER A 222 -16.77 -34.35 -4.00
CA SER A 222 -17.94 -34.26 -3.13
C SER A 222 -19.08 -35.21 -3.58
N GLN A 223 -19.33 -35.33 -4.88
CA GLN A 223 -20.30 -36.29 -5.42
C GLN A 223 -19.89 -37.73 -5.16
N ARG A 224 -18.60 -38.05 -5.29
CA ARG A 224 -18.08 -39.38 -5.01
C ARG A 224 -18.13 -39.71 -3.51
N GLU A 225 -17.79 -38.76 -2.64
CA GLU A 225 -17.94 -38.87 -1.20
C GLU A 225 -19.43 -39.03 -0.81
N TYR A 226 -20.32 -38.29 -1.45
CA TYR A 226 -21.76 -38.43 -1.28
C TYR A 226 -22.27 -39.83 -1.67
N TYR A 227 -21.85 -40.30 -2.86
CA TYR A 227 -22.27 -41.62 -3.35
C TYR A 227 -21.72 -42.77 -2.48
N LEU A 228 -20.48 -42.65 -2.02
CA LEU A 228 -19.89 -43.60 -1.05
C LEU A 228 -20.58 -43.57 0.30
N ASN A 229 -20.94 -42.38 0.79
CA ASN A 229 -21.69 -42.22 2.01
C ASN A 229 -23.13 -42.78 1.89
N GLU A 230 -23.79 -42.61 0.74
CA GLU A 230 -25.09 -43.21 0.46
C GLU A 230 -25.03 -44.73 0.40
N GLN A 231 -24.01 -45.29 -0.25
CA GLN A 231 -23.78 -46.74 -0.24
C GLN A 231 -23.49 -47.25 1.18
N MET A 232 -22.68 -46.51 1.95
CA MET A 232 -22.40 -46.91 3.35
C MET A 232 -23.64 -46.83 4.22
N LYS A 233 -24.52 -45.85 4.03
CA LYS A 233 -25.81 -45.73 4.71
C LYS A 233 -26.81 -46.83 4.29
N ALA A 234 -26.86 -47.18 3.02
CA ALA A 234 -27.68 -48.29 2.55
C ALA A 234 -27.22 -49.60 3.14
N ILE A 235 -25.90 -49.81 3.20
CA ILE A 235 -25.31 -51.00 3.85
C ILE A 235 -25.53 -50.99 5.36
N GLN A 236 -25.42 -49.85 6.05
CA GLN A 236 -25.72 -49.70 7.46
C GLN A 236 -27.22 -49.92 7.76
N LYS A 237 -28.11 -49.46 6.88
CA LYS A 237 -29.54 -49.65 6.97
C LYS A 237 -29.96 -51.14 6.81
N GLU A 238 -29.24 -51.88 5.97
CA GLU A 238 -29.41 -53.35 5.80
C GLU A 238 -28.80 -54.14 6.94
N LEU A 239 -27.78 -53.62 7.64
CA LEU A 239 -27.13 -54.23 8.79
C LEU A 239 -27.77 -53.90 10.15
N GLY A 240 -28.80 -53.08 10.19
CA GLY A 240 -29.64 -52.90 11.38
C GLY A 240 -29.15 -51.95 12.46
N ASP A 241 -28.13 -51.10 12.15
CA ASP A 241 -27.66 -50.07 13.10
C ASP A 241 -28.42 -48.76 12.92
N LEU A 242 -29.61 -48.68 13.49
CA LEU A 242 -30.48 -47.50 13.52
C LEU A 242 -30.40 -46.76 14.87
N GLU A 243 -29.25 -46.80 15.56
CA GLU A 243 -29.14 -46.16 16.88
C GLU A 243 -28.47 -44.77 16.91
N ASP A 244 -27.84 -44.28 15.79
CA ASP A 244 -27.04 -43.06 15.89
C ASP A 244 -27.78 -41.73 15.70
N VAL A 245 -28.96 -41.72 15.06
CA VAL A 245 -29.67 -40.44 14.80
C VAL A 245 -30.44 -39.93 16.04
N PRO A 246 -31.04 -40.74 16.89
CA PRO A 246 -31.61 -40.25 18.13
C PRO A 246 -30.58 -39.71 19.12
N ASN A 247 -29.38 -40.29 19.12
CA ASN A 247 -28.30 -39.92 20.04
C ASN A 247 -27.70 -38.53 19.74
N GLU A 248 -27.52 -38.16 18.46
CA GLU A 248 -26.98 -36.84 18.08
C GLU A 248 -27.83 -35.67 18.58
N VAL A 249 -29.14 -35.75 18.40
CA VAL A 249 -30.08 -34.71 18.84
C VAL A 249 -30.14 -34.60 20.37
N GLU A 250 -30.08 -35.73 21.09
CA GLU A 250 -30.00 -35.74 22.55
C GLU A 250 -28.69 -35.17 23.06
N ASP A 251 -27.59 -35.47 22.42
CA ASP A 251 -26.28 -34.90 22.75
C ASP A 251 -26.22 -33.38 22.49
N ILE A 252 -26.77 -32.91 21.37
CA ILE A 252 -26.92 -31.47 21.10
C ILE A 252 -27.77 -30.80 22.16
N GLN A 253 -28.88 -31.44 22.58
CA GLN A 253 -29.77 -30.93 23.65
C GLN A 253 -29.06 -30.86 25.00
N LYS A 254 -28.29 -31.86 25.40
CA LYS A 254 -27.48 -31.84 26.62
C LYS A 254 -26.43 -30.72 26.57
N ARG A 255 -25.72 -30.61 25.46
CA ARG A 255 -24.72 -29.51 25.24
C ARG A 255 -25.39 -28.14 25.31
N LEU A 256 -26.59 -27.98 24.77
CA LEU A 256 -27.35 -26.74 24.84
C LEU A 256 -27.72 -26.39 26.29
N ASP A 257 -28.15 -27.37 27.09
CA ASP A 257 -28.50 -27.17 28.52
C ASP A 257 -27.28 -26.79 29.36
N ASP A 258 -26.12 -27.36 29.07
CA ASP A 258 -24.84 -27.11 29.76
C ASP A 258 -24.09 -25.88 29.24
N SER A 259 -24.47 -25.31 28.09
CA SER A 259 -23.75 -24.25 27.39
C SER A 259 -23.61 -22.94 28.18
N GLY A 260 -24.54 -22.67 29.10
CA GLY A 260 -24.63 -21.43 29.87
C GLY A 260 -24.91 -20.19 29.00
N MET A 261 -25.57 -20.37 27.87
CA MET A 261 -26.05 -19.28 26.99
C MET A 261 -27.05 -18.38 27.73
N PRO A 262 -27.10 -17.08 27.37
CA PRO A 262 -28.21 -16.21 27.72
C PRO A 262 -29.55 -16.78 27.23
N LYS A 263 -30.64 -16.39 27.90
CA LYS A 263 -31.98 -16.92 27.56
C LYS A 263 -32.35 -16.77 26.09
N GLU A 264 -32.10 -15.59 25.51
CA GLU A 264 -32.37 -15.30 24.11
C GLU A 264 -31.62 -16.25 23.15
N ALA A 265 -30.29 -16.40 23.34
CA ALA A 265 -29.47 -17.29 22.55
C ALA A 265 -29.90 -18.77 22.72
N LYS A 266 -30.25 -19.19 23.95
CA LYS A 266 -30.75 -20.55 24.25
C LYS A 266 -32.09 -20.83 23.57
N ASP A 267 -33.03 -19.89 23.67
CA ASP A 267 -34.36 -20.02 23.06
C ASP A 267 -34.27 -20.10 21.53
N LYS A 268 -33.44 -19.26 20.92
CA LYS A 268 -33.20 -19.27 19.48
C LYS A 268 -32.53 -20.55 19.00
N THR A 269 -31.51 -21.02 19.69
CA THR A 269 -30.85 -22.30 19.39
C THR A 269 -31.78 -23.49 19.55
N ALA A 270 -32.63 -23.49 20.57
CA ALA A 270 -33.65 -24.52 20.78
C ALA A 270 -34.72 -24.54 19.67
N GLN A 271 -35.13 -23.35 19.17
CA GLN A 271 -36.01 -23.26 18.00
C GLN A 271 -35.36 -23.86 16.74
N GLU A 272 -34.12 -23.53 16.46
CA GLU A 272 -33.40 -24.11 15.32
C GLU A 272 -33.17 -25.63 15.49
N LEU A 273 -32.91 -26.10 16.70
CA LEU A 273 -32.80 -27.54 16.98
C LEU A 273 -34.15 -28.24 16.73
N ASN A 274 -35.28 -27.62 17.11
CA ASN A 274 -36.60 -28.18 16.83
C ASN A 274 -36.90 -28.21 15.32
N LYS A 275 -36.46 -27.19 14.57
CA LYS A 275 -36.56 -27.25 13.11
C LYS A 275 -35.72 -28.39 12.55
N LEU A 276 -34.47 -28.55 13.03
CA LEU A 276 -33.57 -29.63 12.59
C LEU A 276 -34.18 -31.01 12.80
N LYS A 277 -34.92 -31.23 13.93
CA LYS A 277 -35.66 -32.49 14.20
C LYS A 277 -36.70 -32.80 13.13
N MET A 278 -37.31 -31.76 12.52
CA MET A 278 -38.39 -31.93 11.52
C MET A 278 -37.85 -32.00 10.09
N MET A 279 -36.57 -31.67 9.87
CA MET A 279 -35.94 -31.66 8.54
C MET A 279 -35.39 -33.02 8.18
N SER A 280 -35.37 -33.31 6.87
CA SER A 280 -34.61 -34.47 6.36
C SER A 280 -33.13 -34.31 6.66
N PRO A 281 -32.44 -35.25 7.29
CA PRO A 281 -31.01 -35.14 7.60
C PRO A 281 -30.10 -34.85 6.40
N MET A 282 -30.58 -35.15 5.21
CA MET A 282 -29.84 -35.02 3.95
C MET A 282 -30.14 -33.70 3.22
N SER A 283 -31.00 -32.85 3.76
CA SER A 283 -31.29 -31.57 3.08
C SER A 283 -30.15 -30.58 3.25
N ALA A 284 -29.92 -29.75 2.24
CA ALA A 284 -28.93 -28.65 2.33
C ALA A 284 -29.26 -27.66 3.46
N GLU A 285 -30.55 -27.45 3.74
CA GLU A 285 -31.01 -26.63 4.85
C GLU A 285 -30.63 -27.23 6.21
N ALA A 286 -30.74 -28.55 6.38
CA ALA A 286 -30.34 -29.20 7.62
C ALA A 286 -28.85 -29.03 7.89
N ALA A 287 -28.00 -29.04 6.86
CA ALA A 287 -26.59 -28.78 7.02
C ALA A 287 -26.29 -27.33 7.47
N VAL A 288 -27.04 -26.35 6.98
CA VAL A 288 -26.93 -24.94 7.38
C VAL A 288 -27.37 -24.77 8.84
N VAL A 289 -28.54 -25.36 9.22
CA VAL A 289 -29.07 -25.29 10.58
C VAL A 289 -28.13 -25.99 11.58
N ARG A 290 -27.59 -27.15 11.20
CA ARG A 290 -26.60 -27.87 12.02
C ARG A 290 -25.31 -27.03 12.22
N SER A 291 -24.77 -26.44 11.16
CA SER A 291 -23.62 -25.55 11.27
C SER A 291 -23.90 -24.36 12.20
N TYR A 292 -25.09 -23.77 12.13
CA TYR A 292 -25.49 -22.68 13.01
C TYR A 292 -25.51 -23.14 14.49
N ILE A 293 -26.14 -24.27 14.79
CA ILE A 293 -26.21 -24.84 16.13
C ILE A 293 -24.79 -25.14 16.65
N ASP A 294 -23.93 -25.69 15.82
CA ASP A 294 -22.52 -25.97 16.18
C ASP A 294 -21.75 -24.71 16.54
N TRP A 295 -21.93 -23.63 15.79
CA TRP A 295 -21.32 -22.33 16.12
C TRP A 295 -21.85 -21.77 17.44
N MET A 296 -23.16 -21.83 17.65
CA MET A 296 -23.79 -21.41 18.91
C MET A 296 -23.25 -22.20 20.11
N LEU A 297 -23.14 -23.52 20.00
CA LEU A 297 -22.67 -24.41 21.08
C LEU A 297 -21.16 -24.28 21.34
N ASN A 298 -20.37 -24.05 20.31
CA ASN A 298 -18.92 -23.91 20.43
C ASN A 298 -18.47 -22.53 20.88
N THR A 299 -19.35 -21.53 20.82
CA THR A 299 -19.06 -20.17 21.31
C THR A 299 -19.02 -20.15 22.82
N PRO A 300 -17.99 -19.58 23.47
CA PRO A 300 -17.80 -19.64 24.91
C PRO A 300 -18.67 -18.62 25.64
N TRP A 301 -19.89 -18.97 26.00
CA TRP A 301 -20.84 -18.08 26.69
C TRP A 301 -20.51 -17.84 28.16
N LYS A 302 -20.05 -18.88 28.87
CA LYS A 302 -19.82 -18.85 30.34
C LYS A 302 -18.37 -19.13 30.73
N LYS A 303 -17.65 -19.94 29.97
CA LYS A 303 -16.34 -20.45 30.33
C LYS A 303 -15.29 -19.34 30.33
N ARG A 304 -14.54 -19.15 31.42
CA ARG A 304 -13.55 -18.10 31.62
C ARG A 304 -12.21 -18.67 32.02
N SER A 305 -11.12 -18.00 31.61
CA SER A 305 -9.81 -18.16 32.21
C SER A 305 -9.79 -17.49 33.58
N ARG A 306 -9.07 -18.06 34.55
CA ARG A 306 -8.84 -17.42 35.85
C ARG A 306 -7.84 -16.28 35.66
N VAL A 307 -8.30 -15.05 35.72
CA VAL A 307 -7.46 -13.86 35.54
C VAL A 307 -6.57 -13.67 36.74
N ARG A 308 -5.27 -13.46 36.50
CA ARG A 308 -4.32 -13.01 37.50
C ARG A 308 -4.34 -11.48 37.54
N THR A 309 -4.27 -10.94 38.75
CA THR A 309 -4.30 -9.49 38.97
C THR A 309 -3.10 -9.01 39.79
N ASP A 310 -2.07 -9.86 39.95
CA ASP A 310 -0.85 -9.48 40.64
C ASP A 310 0.06 -8.66 39.71
N ILE A 311 0.28 -7.39 40.10
CA ILE A 311 1.07 -6.43 39.32
C ILE A 311 2.56 -6.77 39.37
N LEU A 312 3.06 -7.28 40.53
CA LEU A 312 4.47 -7.66 40.66
C LEU A 312 4.81 -8.87 39.77
N GLU A 313 3.88 -9.84 39.68
CA GLU A 313 4.04 -10.94 38.75
C GLU A 313 3.99 -10.47 37.29
N ALA A 314 3.09 -9.50 36.99
CA ALA A 314 3.01 -8.91 35.65
C ALA A 314 4.29 -8.16 35.25
N GLU A 315 4.86 -7.38 36.15
CA GLU A 315 6.16 -6.72 36.00
C GLU A 315 7.27 -7.73 35.72
N SER A 316 7.36 -8.77 36.55
CA SER A 316 8.35 -9.84 36.38
C SER A 316 8.27 -10.53 35.01
N VAL A 317 7.05 -10.81 34.51
CA VAL A 317 6.84 -11.39 33.17
C VAL A 317 7.26 -10.42 32.07
N LEU A 318 6.90 -9.14 32.16
CA LEU A 318 7.28 -8.13 31.17
C LEU A 318 8.79 -7.91 31.14
N GLU A 319 9.46 -7.91 32.30
CA GLU A 319 10.92 -7.78 32.43
C GLU A 319 11.65 -9.01 31.87
N ALA A 320 11.13 -10.21 32.12
CA ALA A 320 11.73 -11.45 31.61
C ALA A 320 11.63 -11.57 30.09
N ASP A 321 10.55 -11.05 29.48
CA ASP A 321 10.25 -11.21 28.05
C ASP A 321 10.80 -10.07 27.19
N HIS A 322 10.99 -8.88 27.75
CA HIS A 322 11.34 -7.68 26.99
C HIS A 322 12.47 -6.92 27.69
N PHE A 323 13.55 -6.73 26.95
CA PHE A 323 14.66 -5.88 27.40
C PHE A 323 14.37 -4.42 27.07
N GLY A 324 14.63 -3.50 27.98
CA GLY A 324 14.35 -2.08 27.81
C GLY A 324 12.84 -1.77 27.80
N LEU A 325 12.42 -0.76 27.07
CA LEU A 325 11.01 -0.33 26.95
C LEU A 325 10.36 0.00 28.30
N GLU A 326 11.13 0.56 29.24
CA GLU A 326 10.68 0.78 30.63
C GLU A 326 9.41 1.63 30.68
N GLU A 327 9.37 2.73 29.93
CA GLU A 327 8.22 3.63 29.84
C GLU A 327 6.96 2.92 29.29
N VAL A 328 7.15 2.03 28.30
CA VAL A 328 6.06 1.23 27.70
C VAL A 328 5.54 0.21 28.72
N LYS A 329 6.45 -0.46 29.45
CA LYS A 329 6.10 -1.42 30.49
C LYS A 329 5.35 -0.74 31.63
N ASP A 330 5.82 0.43 32.08
CA ASP A 330 5.19 1.19 33.16
C ASP A 330 3.77 1.60 32.79
N ARG A 331 3.55 2.13 31.59
CA ARG A 331 2.21 2.43 31.07
C ARG A 331 1.30 1.20 30.99
N ILE A 332 1.83 0.04 30.61
CA ILE A 332 1.07 -1.21 30.62
C ILE A 332 0.70 -1.61 32.04
N LEU A 333 1.64 -1.49 33.00
CA LEU A 333 1.40 -1.79 34.42
C LEU A 333 0.39 -0.84 35.05
N GLU A 334 0.44 0.47 34.74
CA GLU A 334 -0.57 1.45 35.15
C GLU A 334 -1.97 1.02 34.67
N TYR A 335 -2.09 0.65 33.39
CA TYR A 335 -3.35 0.19 32.82
C TYR A 335 -3.89 -1.07 33.55
N LEU A 336 -3.02 -2.05 33.78
CA LEU A 336 -3.38 -3.28 34.53
C LEU A 336 -3.77 -2.98 36.00
N ALA A 337 -3.10 -2.01 36.64
CA ALA A 337 -3.40 -1.57 37.99
C ALA A 337 -4.80 -0.95 38.10
N VAL A 338 -5.18 -0.12 37.12
CA VAL A 338 -6.52 0.46 37.04
C VAL A 338 -7.58 -0.65 36.85
N GLN A 339 -7.35 -1.60 35.95
CA GLN A 339 -8.27 -2.71 35.72
C GLN A 339 -8.47 -3.57 36.97
N ARG A 340 -7.42 -3.80 37.77
CA ARG A 340 -7.51 -4.51 39.04
C ARG A 340 -8.47 -3.82 40.00
N ARG A 341 -8.46 -2.49 40.05
CA ARG A 341 -9.24 -1.68 40.99
C ARG A 341 -10.69 -1.56 40.60
N VAL A 342 -10.98 -1.41 39.31
CA VAL A 342 -12.32 -1.17 38.77
C VAL A 342 -13.10 -2.48 38.59
N LYS A 343 -12.44 -3.63 38.56
CA LYS A 343 -13.01 -4.98 38.35
C LYS A 343 -13.82 -5.15 37.04
N LYS A 344 -13.83 -4.17 36.17
CA LYS A 344 -14.45 -4.18 34.83
C LYS A 344 -13.48 -3.54 33.85
N ILE A 345 -13.43 -4.04 32.64
CA ILE A 345 -12.68 -3.42 31.55
C ILE A 345 -13.49 -2.20 31.08
N LYS A 346 -13.30 -1.08 31.73
CA LYS A 346 -13.91 0.21 31.41
C LYS A 346 -12.79 1.24 31.22
N GLY A 347 -12.20 1.27 30.09
CA GLY A 347 -11.15 2.24 29.78
C GLY A 347 -10.86 2.22 28.29
N PRO A 348 -10.07 3.17 27.81
CA PRO A 348 -9.65 3.16 26.41
C PRO A 348 -8.86 1.87 26.10
N VAL A 349 -8.93 1.43 24.87
CA VAL A 349 -8.22 0.25 24.41
C VAL A 349 -6.74 0.60 24.21
N LEU A 350 -5.83 -0.23 24.71
CA LEU A 350 -4.39 0.01 24.48
C LEU A 350 -4.06 -0.17 22.99
N CYS A 351 -3.40 0.83 22.42
CA CYS A 351 -2.90 0.79 21.06
C CYS A 351 -1.37 0.98 21.05
N LEU A 352 -0.65 -0.08 20.68
CA LEU A 352 0.81 -0.10 20.57
C LEU A 352 1.22 0.40 19.19
N VAL A 353 1.75 1.61 19.10
CA VAL A 353 2.16 2.24 17.84
C VAL A 353 3.67 2.32 17.74
N GLY A 354 4.24 1.85 16.66
CA GLY A 354 5.69 1.93 16.45
C GLY A 354 6.14 1.19 15.20
N PRO A 355 7.41 1.30 14.82
CA PRO A 355 7.95 0.69 13.62
C PRO A 355 7.83 -0.84 13.65
N PRO A 356 7.96 -1.52 12.49
CA PRO A 356 7.91 -2.97 12.44
C PRO A 356 9.09 -3.60 13.18
N GLY A 357 8.83 -4.70 13.88
CA GLY A 357 9.88 -5.47 14.57
C GLY A 357 10.28 -4.98 15.96
N VAL A 358 9.56 -4.01 16.54
CA VAL A 358 9.82 -3.53 17.93
C VAL A 358 9.09 -4.32 19.01
N GLY A 359 8.53 -5.48 18.68
CA GLY A 359 7.94 -6.37 19.69
C GLY A 359 6.48 -6.11 20.06
N LYS A 360 5.71 -5.34 19.27
CA LYS A 360 4.29 -5.04 19.55
C LYS A 360 3.43 -6.29 19.81
N THR A 361 3.55 -7.28 18.94
CA THR A 361 2.79 -8.53 19.06
C THR A 361 3.25 -9.35 20.26
N SER A 362 4.56 -9.43 20.52
CA SER A 362 5.10 -10.15 21.67
C SER A 362 4.75 -9.50 23.01
N LEU A 363 4.66 -8.16 23.07
CA LEU A 363 4.12 -7.44 24.22
C LEU A 363 2.68 -7.87 24.53
N GLY A 364 1.82 -7.97 23.49
CA GLY A 364 0.48 -8.48 23.64
C GLY A 364 0.42 -9.92 24.19
N GLU A 365 1.32 -10.78 23.73
CA GLU A 365 1.47 -12.15 24.25
C GLU A 365 1.93 -12.17 25.71
N SER A 366 2.86 -11.30 26.08
CA SER A 366 3.37 -11.20 27.46
C SER A 366 2.30 -10.65 28.41
N ILE A 367 1.51 -9.67 27.98
CA ILE A 367 0.35 -9.19 28.74
C ILE A 367 -0.68 -10.30 28.94
N ALA A 368 -0.94 -11.10 27.93
CA ALA A 368 -1.86 -12.25 28.05
C ALA A 368 -1.35 -13.27 29.06
N ARG A 369 -0.05 -13.57 29.06
CA ARG A 369 0.61 -14.46 29.98
C ARG A 369 0.61 -13.91 31.41
N ALA A 370 0.98 -12.65 31.57
CA ALA A 370 0.95 -11.93 32.84
C ALA A 370 -0.44 -11.95 33.52
N THR A 371 -1.48 -11.74 32.71
CA THR A 371 -2.87 -11.76 33.19
C THR A 371 -3.52 -13.14 33.19
N ASN A 372 -2.81 -14.18 32.77
CA ASN A 372 -3.32 -15.54 32.58
C ASN A 372 -4.57 -15.60 31.68
N ARG A 373 -4.62 -14.75 30.68
CA ARG A 373 -5.67 -14.76 29.62
C ARG A 373 -5.19 -15.58 28.44
N LYS A 374 -6.09 -16.26 27.76
CA LYS A 374 -5.75 -16.89 26.48
C LYS A 374 -5.46 -15.81 25.44
N PHE A 375 -4.36 -15.93 24.73
CA PHE A 375 -3.99 -15.01 23.65
C PHE A 375 -4.69 -15.38 22.35
N VAL A 376 -5.31 -14.39 21.73
CA VAL A 376 -5.98 -14.50 20.43
C VAL A 376 -5.50 -13.38 19.55
N ARG A 377 -5.02 -13.69 18.34
CA ARG A 377 -4.56 -12.68 17.37
C ARG A 377 -5.47 -12.67 16.15
N MET A 378 -5.84 -11.47 15.72
CA MET A 378 -6.54 -11.20 14.47
C MET A 378 -5.80 -10.11 13.70
N ALA A 379 -5.35 -10.42 12.48
CA ALA A 379 -4.77 -9.44 11.60
C ALA A 379 -5.89 -8.67 10.89
N LEU A 380 -5.81 -7.35 10.95
CA LEU A 380 -6.73 -6.43 10.28
C LEU A 380 -6.18 -5.89 8.96
N GLY A 381 -4.88 -6.11 8.69
CA GLY A 381 -4.26 -5.71 7.43
C GLY A 381 -4.93 -6.35 6.23
N GLY A 382 -5.47 -5.52 5.33
CA GLY A 382 -6.17 -5.96 4.14
C GLY A 382 -7.67 -6.28 4.30
N VAL A 383 -8.22 -6.15 5.50
CA VAL A 383 -9.66 -6.25 5.75
C VAL A 383 -10.34 -5.02 5.16
N ARG A 384 -11.37 -5.23 4.32
CA ARG A 384 -12.13 -4.18 3.64
C ARG A 384 -13.63 -4.34 3.79
N ASP A 385 -14.10 -5.53 4.15
CA ASP A 385 -15.50 -5.89 4.28
C ASP A 385 -15.87 -5.95 5.76
N GLU A 386 -16.91 -5.23 6.16
CA GLU A 386 -17.49 -5.26 7.51
C GLU A 386 -17.92 -6.68 7.92
N ALA A 387 -18.35 -7.47 6.95
CA ALA A 387 -18.78 -8.85 7.19
C ALA A 387 -17.64 -9.76 7.69
N GLU A 388 -16.37 -9.41 7.48
CA GLU A 388 -15.27 -10.13 8.10
C GLU A 388 -15.27 -10.01 9.63
N ILE A 389 -15.79 -8.90 10.17
CA ILE A 389 -15.86 -8.63 11.60
C ILE A 389 -17.19 -9.14 12.18
N ARG A 390 -18.31 -8.77 11.53
CA ARG A 390 -19.68 -9.06 11.98
C ARG A 390 -20.30 -10.32 11.40
N GLY A 391 -19.63 -11.01 10.45
CA GLY A 391 -20.20 -12.18 9.78
C GLY A 391 -21.19 -11.84 8.67
N HIS A 392 -21.52 -12.85 7.88
CA HIS A 392 -22.53 -12.77 6.83
C HIS A 392 -23.88 -13.28 7.34
N ARG A 393 -24.98 -12.72 6.84
CA ARG A 393 -26.30 -13.25 7.13
C ARG A 393 -26.40 -14.73 6.70
N ARG A 394 -26.98 -15.58 7.54
CA ARG A 394 -27.05 -17.03 7.35
C ARG A 394 -27.88 -17.51 6.16
N THR A 395 -28.55 -16.60 5.46
CA THR A 395 -29.35 -16.94 4.25
C THR A 395 -28.51 -17.46 3.09
N TYR A 396 -27.21 -17.25 3.12
CA TYR A 396 -26.30 -17.71 2.06
C TYR A 396 -25.62 -19.03 2.46
N ILE A 397 -25.60 -20.00 1.52
CA ILE A 397 -24.88 -21.27 1.73
C ILE A 397 -23.39 -20.97 1.88
N GLY A 398 -22.79 -21.47 2.96
CA GLY A 398 -21.38 -21.24 3.28
C GLY A 398 -21.11 -19.98 4.11
N SER A 399 -22.16 -19.28 4.55
CA SER A 399 -22.01 -18.18 5.51
C SER A 399 -21.41 -18.66 6.83
N MET A 400 -20.65 -17.78 7.47
CA MET A 400 -19.96 -18.04 8.74
C MET A 400 -20.07 -16.81 9.65
N PRO A 401 -19.96 -16.98 10.97
CA PRO A 401 -19.80 -15.86 11.91
C PRO A 401 -18.60 -14.99 11.57
N GLY A 402 -18.59 -13.77 12.04
CA GLY A 402 -17.44 -12.87 11.92
C GLY A 402 -16.20 -13.43 12.61
N LYS A 403 -15.03 -12.96 12.19
CA LYS A 403 -13.72 -13.41 12.70
C LYS A 403 -13.61 -13.28 14.23
N ILE A 404 -14.31 -12.32 14.84
CA ILE A 404 -14.30 -12.16 16.30
C ILE A 404 -14.91 -13.39 16.96
N ILE A 405 -16.11 -13.77 16.57
CA ILE A 405 -16.81 -14.95 17.13
C ILE A 405 -16.04 -16.23 16.80
N GLN A 406 -15.56 -16.39 15.57
CA GLN A 406 -14.74 -17.56 15.18
C GLN A 406 -13.52 -17.73 16.07
N LYS A 407 -12.80 -16.65 16.34
CA LYS A 407 -11.60 -16.67 17.18
C LYS A 407 -11.93 -16.90 18.65
N LEU A 408 -13.03 -16.35 19.15
CA LEU A 408 -13.54 -16.62 20.49
C LEU A 408 -13.90 -18.09 20.65
N SER A 409 -14.65 -18.65 19.71
CA SER A 409 -14.97 -20.07 19.68
C SER A 409 -13.71 -20.95 19.73
N LYS A 410 -12.70 -20.64 18.90
CA LYS A 410 -11.43 -21.35 18.89
C LYS A 410 -10.65 -21.21 20.22
N SER A 411 -10.75 -20.08 20.90
CA SER A 411 -10.11 -19.86 22.20
C SER A 411 -10.75 -20.69 23.32
N GLY A 412 -12.06 -20.94 23.20
CA GLY A 412 -12.87 -21.66 24.14
C GLY A 412 -13.06 -20.94 25.49
N VAL A 413 -12.79 -19.63 25.56
CA VAL A 413 -13.01 -18.80 26.76
C VAL A 413 -13.63 -17.46 26.40
N LYS A 414 -14.49 -16.93 27.29
CA LYS A 414 -15.18 -15.65 27.09
C LYS A 414 -14.29 -14.42 27.30
N ASN A 415 -13.20 -14.55 28.07
CA ASN A 415 -12.36 -13.46 28.52
C ASN A 415 -10.90 -13.55 28.03
N PRO A 416 -10.65 -13.82 26.74
CA PRO A 416 -9.28 -13.82 26.22
C PRO A 416 -8.70 -12.41 26.17
N LEU A 417 -7.39 -12.31 25.94
CA LEU A 417 -6.78 -11.11 25.39
C LEU A 417 -6.83 -11.21 23.85
N PHE A 418 -7.43 -10.22 23.22
CA PHE A 418 -7.64 -10.18 21.79
C PHE A 418 -6.76 -9.09 21.15
N LEU A 419 -5.73 -9.50 20.44
CA LEU A 419 -4.83 -8.61 19.74
C LEU A 419 -5.34 -8.34 18.32
N LEU A 420 -5.68 -7.10 18.04
CA LEU A 420 -6.05 -6.58 16.73
C LEU A 420 -4.81 -5.98 16.07
N ASP A 421 -4.22 -6.73 15.15
CA ASP A 421 -2.90 -6.42 14.59
C ASP A 421 -3.03 -5.66 13.26
N GLU A 422 -2.19 -4.64 13.07
CA GLU A 422 -2.10 -3.79 11.86
C GLU A 422 -3.40 -3.02 11.57
N ILE A 423 -3.95 -2.31 12.57
CA ILE A 423 -5.19 -1.54 12.43
C ILE A 423 -5.08 -0.39 11.42
N ASP A 424 -3.87 0.16 11.20
CA ASP A 424 -3.57 1.19 10.21
C ASP A 424 -3.66 0.72 8.75
N LYS A 425 -3.73 -0.58 8.53
CA LYS A 425 -3.80 -1.18 7.19
C LYS A 425 -5.20 -1.65 6.78
N MET A 426 -6.22 -1.30 7.55
CA MET A 426 -7.60 -1.49 7.13
C MET A 426 -7.92 -0.55 5.97
N GLY A 427 -8.69 -1.06 5.01
CA GLY A 427 -9.20 -0.26 3.89
C GLY A 427 -10.72 -0.10 3.99
N GLN A 428 -11.24 0.93 3.35
CA GLN A 428 -12.67 1.10 3.06
C GLN A 428 -12.90 0.82 1.58
N ASP A 429 -14.01 0.17 1.25
CA ASP A 429 -14.48 0.06 -0.12
C ASP A 429 -16.03 0.13 -0.16
N HIS A 430 -16.60 -0.04 -1.35
CA HIS A 430 -18.06 -0.01 -1.56
C HIS A 430 -18.83 -1.13 -0.85
N ARG A 431 -18.16 -2.08 -0.20
CA ARG A 431 -18.77 -3.22 0.53
C ARG A 431 -18.98 -2.93 2.01
N GLY A 432 -18.42 -1.86 2.52
CA GLY A 432 -18.59 -1.47 3.91
C GLY A 432 -17.37 -0.79 4.52
N ASP A 433 -17.51 -0.42 5.77
CA ASP A 433 -16.48 0.19 6.59
C ASP A 433 -16.17 -0.68 7.81
N PRO A 434 -15.09 -1.48 7.77
CA PRO A 434 -14.68 -2.30 8.92
C PRO A 434 -14.37 -1.47 10.18
N ALA A 435 -13.97 -0.19 10.01
CA ALA A 435 -13.72 0.69 11.15
C ALA A 435 -15.00 0.94 11.96
N SER A 436 -16.13 1.11 11.28
CA SER A 436 -17.45 1.25 11.94
C SER A 436 -17.84 0.01 12.75
N ALA A 437 -17.58 -1.18 12.24
CA ALA A 437 -17.81 -2.42 13.00
C ALA A 437 -16.89 -2.53 14.23
N LEU A 438 -15.64 -2.10 14.10
CA LEU A 438 -14.70 -2.08 15.23
C LEU A 438 -15.06 -1.05 16.29
N LEU A 439 -15.72 0.05 15.94
CA LEU A 439 -16.19 1.02 16.94
C LEU A 439 -17.12 0.35 17.95
N GLU A 440 -18.06 -0.48 17.50
CA GLU A 440 -18.94 -1.23 18.41
C GLU A 440 -18.18 -2.25 19.27
N VAL A 441 -17.20 -2.92 18.70
CA VAL A 441 -16.37 -3.92 19.40
C VAL A 441 -15.50 -3.30 20.48
N LEU A 442 -14.91 -2.13 20.19
CA LEU A 442 -13.92 -1.47 21.04
C LEU A 442 -14.54 -0.50 22.04
N ASP A 443 -15.79 -0.10 21.83
CA ASP A 443 -16.50 0.79 22.75
C ASP A 443 -17.02 0.03 23.97
N PRO A 444 -16.54 0.30 25.20
CA PRO A 444 -16.98 -0.38 26.40
C PRO A 444 -18.48 -0.18 26.73
N GLU A 445 -19.12 0.84 26.13
CA GLU A 445 -20.55 1.10 26.35
C GLU A 445 -21.44 0.25 25.41
N GLN A 446 -20.90 -0.16 24.25
CA GLN A 446 -21.65 -0.90 23.22
C GLN A 446 -21.25 -2.37 23.13
N ASN A 447 -20.02 -2.73 23.50
CA ASN A 447 -19.47 -4.08 23.30
C ASN A 447 -20.16 -5.19 24.11
N ASN A 448 -20.99 -4.83 25.08
CA ASN A 448 -21.80 -5.79 25.84
C ASN A 448 -22.97 -6.39 25.03
N SER A 449 -23.32 -5.76 23.91
CA SER A 449 -24.39 -6.14 23.00
C SER A 449 -23.91 -6.25 21.55
N PHE A 450 -22.70 -6.78 21.36
CA PHE A 450 -22.16 -6.98 20.02
C PHE A 450 -23.02 -7.96 19.21
N ASN A 451 -23.53 -7.51 18.07
CA ASN A 451 -24.38 -8.28 17.21
C ASN A 451 -23.63 -8.81 15.98
N ASP A 452 -23.44 -10.13 15.93
CA ASP A 452 -22.94 -10.84 14.76
C ASP A 452 -24.10 -11.21 13.83
N HIS A 453 -23.99 -10.85 12.55
CA HIS A 453 -25.06 -11.04 11.56
C HIS A 453 -25.38 -12.52 11.27
N TYR A 454 -24.43 -13.43 11.52
CA TYR A 454 -24.68 -14.87 11.38
C TYR A 454 -25.39 -15.46 12.61
N MET A 455 -24.93 -15.06 13.81
CA MET A 455 -25.52 -15.55 15.06
C MET A 455 -26.88 -14.92 15.33
N GLU A 456 -27.10 -13.67 14.91
CA GLU A 456 -28.32 -12.89 15.10
C GLU A 456 -28.80 -12.85 16.58
N VAL A 457 -27.85 -12.93 17.51
CA VAL A 457 -28.05 -12.76 18.96
C VAL A 457 -26.89 -11.95 19.49
N ASP A 458 -27.15 -11.18 20.54
CA ASP A 458 -26.12 -10.35 21.14
C ASP A 458 -25.10 -11.20 21.91
N TYR A 459 -23.83 -10.87 21.72
CA TYR A 459 -22.73 -11.47 22.45
C TYR A 459 -22.00 -10.42 23.28
N ASP A 460 -21.83 -10.69 24.56
CA ASP A 460 -21.15 -9.80 25.49
C ASP A 460 -19.63 -9.91 25.41
N LEU A 461 -19.00 -8.91 24.81
CA LEU A 461 -17.54 -8.76 24.67
C LEU A 461 -16.91 -7.98 25.83
N SER A 462 -17.65 -7.54 26.84
CA SER A 462 -17.14 -6.66 27.91
C SER A 462 -16.03 -7.27 28.78
N GLU A 463 -15.86 -8.59 28.76
CA GLU A 463 -14.81 -9.30 29.48
C GLU A 463 -13.55 -9.57 28.62
N VAL A 464 -13.63 -9.29 27.31
CA VAL A 464 -12.50 -9.43 26.38
C VAL A 464 -11.55 -8.25 26.58
N MET A 465 -10.28 -8.51 26.75
CA MET A 465 -9.26 -7.49 26.77
C MET A 465 -8.75 -7.24 25.35
N PHE A 466 -9.13 -6.13 24.75
CA PHE A 466 -8.66 -5.75 23.42
C PHE A 466 -7.35 -4.96 23.51
N ILE A 467 -6.40 -5.29 22.62
CA ILE A 467 -5.17 -4.53 22.40
C ILE A 467 -5.04 -4.36 20.89
N CYS A 468 -4.72 -3.15 20.45
CA CYS A 468 -4.46 -2.85 19.05
C CYS A 468 -2.97 -2.68 18.78
N THR A 469 -2.52 -3.00 17.57
CA THR A 469 -1.18 -2.63 17.11
C THR A 469 -1.26 -1.84 15.81
N SER A 470 -0.37 -0.88 15.65
CA SER A 470 -0.23 -0.07 14.45
C SER A 470 1.24 0.18 14.13
N ASN A 471 1.57 0.35 12.86
CA ASN A 471 2.90 0.80 12.44
C ASN A 471 2.96 2.32 12.27
N SER A 472 1.84 2.99 12.09
CA SER A 472 1.73 4.42 11.86
C SER A 472 0.55 5.02 12.63
N MET A 473 0.48 6.35 12.69
CA MET A 473 -0.67 7.06 13.26
C MET A 473 -1.85 7.21 12.28
N ASN A 474 -1.78 6.57 11.13
CA ASN A 474 -2.85 6.61 10.12
C ASN A 474 -4.01 5.68 10.52
N ILE A 475 -4.66 6.00 11.62
CA ILE A 475 -5.81 5.29 12.18
C ILE A 475 -7.02 6.22 12.04
N PRO A 476 -8.21 5.70 11.70
CA PRO A 476 -9.42 6.52 11.64
C PRO A 476 -9.66 7.30 12.95
N PRO A 477 -9.95 8.62 12.90
CA PRO A 477 -10.05 9.47 14.11
C PRO A 477 -11.06 8.93 15.12
N ALA A 478 -12.18 8.38 14.67
CA ALA A 478 -13.21 7.82 15.53
C ALA A 478 -12.71 6.62 16.38
N LEU A 479 -11.76 5.85 15.86
CA LEU A 479 -11.11 4.77 16.61
C LEU A 479 -10.04 5.31 17.55
N LEU A 480 -9.28 6.35 17.13
CA LEU A 480 -8.26 7.00 17.96
C LEU A 480 -8.83 7.53 19.27
N ASP A 481 -10.03 8.13 19.25
CA ASP A 481 -10.71 8.66 20.43
C ASP A 481 -11.01 7.59 21.50
N ARG A 482 -11.01 6.32 21.13
CA ARG A 482 -11.26 5.19 22.02
C ARG A 482 -10.01 4.44 22.43
N MET A 483 -8.83 4.95 21.99
CA MET A 483 -7.55 4.28 22.19
C MET A 483 -6.62 5.09 23.07
N GLU A 484 -5.93 4.39 23.96
CA GLU A 484 -4.76 4.90 24.66
C GLU A 484 -3.52 4.54 23.86
N ILE A 485 -2.88 5.55 23.28
CA ILE A 485 -1.72 5.37 22.41
C ILE A 485 -0.46 5.21 23.26
N ILE A 486 0.20 4.06 23.13
CA ILE A 486 1.54 3.81 23.64
C ILE A 486 2.51 3.75 22.48
N ARG A 487 3.38 4.75 22.37
CA ARG A 487 4.40 4.81 21.34
C ARG A 487 5.59 3.96 21.72
N ILE A 488 5.95 3.02 20.85
CA ILE A 488 7.12 2.17 20.99
C ILE A 488 8.18 2.68 20.02
N PRO A 489 9.26 3.26 20.52
CA PRO A 489 10.34 3.76 19.68
C PRO A 489 11.16 2.62 19.07
N GLY A 490 12.05 2.95 18.15
CA GLY A 490 13.09 2.04 17.68
C GLY A 490 14.10 1.72 18.77
N TYR A 491 14.78 0.58 18.64
CA TYR A 491 15.81 0.15 19.57
C TYR A 491 17.17 0.77 19.27
N THR A 492 17.92 1.08 20.32
CA THR A 492 19.34 1.44 20.25
C THR A 492 20.18 0.23 19.83
N GLU A 493 21.44 0.45 19.46
CA GLU A 493 22.37 -0.65 19.16
C GLU A 493 22.55 -1.59 20.34
N ASP A 494 22.71 -1.03 21.57
CA ASP A 494 22.89 -1.79 22.80
C ASP A 494 21.62 -2.58 23.17
N GLU A 495 20.44 -1.99 22.99
CA GLU A 495 19.18 -2.71 23.19
C GLU A 495 19.05 -3.87 22.18
N LYS A 496 19.36 -3.63 20.89
CA LYS A 496 19.34 -4.69 19.85
C LYS A 496 20.33 -5.80 20.17
N MET A 497 21.52 -5.47 20.66
CA MET A 497 22.53 -6.43 21.07
C MET A 497 22.02 -7.30 22.24
N ASN A 498 21.47 -6.68 23.28
CA ASN A 498 20.87 -7.40 24.41
C ASN A 498 19.69 -8.27 23.99
N ILE A 499 18.81 -7.75 23.14
CA ILE A 499 17.67 -8.51 22.60
C ILE A 499 18.17 -9.68 21.76
N ALA A 500 19.19 -9.47 20.93
CA ALA A 500 19.75 -10.54 20.11
C ALA A 500 20.36 -11.66 20.97
N SER A 501 21.21 -11.31 21.95
CA SER A 501 21.90 -12.30 22.78
C SER A 501 20.95 -13.06 23.71
N ARG A 502 20.00 -12.37 24.36
CA ARG A 502 19.10 -12.96 25.35
C ARG A 502 17.90 -13.70 24.75
N TYR A 503 17.38 -13.24 23.61
CA TYR A 503 16.11 -13.77 23.07
C TYR A 503 16.25 -14.32 21.65
N LEU A 504 16.88 -13.59 20.71
CA LEU A 504 16.87 -14.02 19.31
C LEU A 504 17.79 -15.21 19.04
N VAL A 505 18.99 -15.20 19.57
CA VAL A 505 19.97 -16.32 19.37
C VAL A 505 19.42 -17.61 19.96
N PRO A 506 18.99 -17.69 21.23
CA PRO A 506 18.41 -18.92 21.79
C PRO A 506 17.18 -19.39 21.03
N LYS A 507 16.28 -18.46 20.71
CA LYS A 507 15.05 -18.76 19.95
C LYS A 507 15.36 -19.33 18.57
N GLN A 508 16.30 -18.73 17.83
CA GLN A 508 16.63 -19.19 16.48
C GLN A 508 17.47 -20.46 16.49
N THR A 509 18.31 -20.67 17.49
CA THR A 509 19.02 -21.94 17.72
C THR A 509 18.01 -23.07 17.87
N SER A 510 17.06 -22.93 18.80
CA SER A 510 16.00 -23.92 19.01
C SER A 510 15.11 -24.13 17.77
N ASN A 511 14.65 -23.05 17.12
CA ASN A 511 13.76 -23.12 15.95
C ASN A 511 14.41 -23.80 14.73
N ASN A 512 15.73 -23.76 14.62
CA ASN A 512 16.47 -24.41 13.54
C ASN A 512 17.01 -25.81 13.95
N GLY A 513 16.63 -26.33 15.14
CA GLY A 513 16.95 -27.65 15.58
C GLY A 513 18.40 -27.84 16.05
N LEU A 514 19.08 -26.75 16.36
CA LEU A 514 20.40 -26.78 17.00
C LEU A 514 20.25 -26.97 18.53
N LYS A 515 21.15 -27.71 19.12
CA LYS A 515 21.24 -27.88 20.58
C LYS A 515 21.95 -26.68 21.20
N ASP A 516 21.71 -26.47 22.49
CA ASP A 516 22.43 -25.45 23.25
C ASP A 516 23.94 -25.70 23.19
N GLY A 517 24.72 -24.67 22.86
CA GLY A 517 26.17 -24.74 22.69
C GLY A 517 26.65 -25.19 21.31
N GLU A 518 25.82 -25.62 20.39
CA GLU A 518 26.26 -25.99 19.02
C GLU A 518 26.64 -24.80 18.14
N VAL A 519 26.14 -23.62 18.45
CA VAL A 519 26.51 -22.36 17.80
C VAL A 519 26.70 -21.27 18.87
N GLU A 520 27.79 -20.54 18.75
CA GLU A 520 28.11 -19.40 19.60
C GLU A 520 28.29 -18.17 18.72
N ILE A 521 27.54 -17.14 19.03
CA ILE A 521 27.60 -15.85 18.33
C ILE A 521 27.98 -14.80 19.37
N GLY A 522 29.21 -14.34 19.32
CA GLY A 522 29.75 -13.37 20.27
C GLY A 522 29.16 -11.97 20.07
N GLU A 523 29.34 -11.13 21.10
CA GLU A 523 28.82 -9.73 21.07
C GLU A 523 29.38 -8.92 19.90
N ASP A 524 30.66 -9.06 19.56
CA ASP A 524 31.29 -8.37 18.45
C ASP A 524 30.64 -8.77 17.10
N THR A 525 30.32 -10.06 16.96
CA THR A 525 29.64 -10.58 15.78
C THR A 525 28.19 -10.06 15.67
N LEU A 526 27.47 -10.00 16.79
CA LEU A 526 26.13 -9.43 16.83
C LEU A 526 26.16 -7.92 16.53
N ARG A 527 27.15 -7.21 17.02
CA ARG A 527 27.37 -5.78 16.75
C ARG A 527 27.62 -5.52 15.26
N ASP A 528 28.46 -6.35 14.63
CA ASP A 528 28.71 -6.27 13.19
C ASP A 528 27.46 -6.64 12.37
N LEU A 529 26.66 -7.61 12.81
CA LEU A 529 25.35 -7.91 12.18
C LEU A 529 24.40 -6.72 12.23
N ILE A 530 24.33 -6.04 13.38
CA ILE A 530 23.48 -4.86 13.55
C ILE A 530 23.96 -3.72 12.65
N ARG A 531 25.27 -3.48 12.58
CA ARG A 531 25.87 -2.34 11.86
C ARG A 531 25.89 -2.49 10.36
N TYR A 532 26.23 -3.69 9.88
CA TYR A 532 26.55 -3.91 8.46
C TYR A 532 25.52 -4.75 7.71
N TYR A 533 24.63 -5.46 8.39
CA TYR A 533 23.68 -6.37 7.75
C TYR A 533 22.21 -6.06 8.04
N SER A 534 21.92 -5.26 9.08
CA SER A 534 20.54 -4.85 9.40
C SER A 534 20.45 -3.34 9.57
N ARG A 535 19.54 -2.70 8.82
CA ARG A 535 19.21 -1.27 8.93
C ARG A 535 17.71 -1.13 9.16
N GLU A 536 17.33 -1.15 10.43
CA GLU A 536 15.92 -1.14 10.83
C GLU A 536 15.76 -0.55 12.24
N ALA A 537 14.57 -0.02 12.54
CA ALA A 537 14.25 0.44 13.89
C ALA A 537 14.07 -0.71 14.89
N GLY A 538 13.51 -1.83 14.45
CA GLY A 538 13.29 -3.03 15.25
C GLY A 538 14.41 -4.06 15.13
N VAL A 539 14.05 -5.34 15.30
CA VAL A 539 14.99 -6.49 15.28
C VAL A 539 14.57 -7.59 14.32
N ARG A 540 13.60 -7.36 13.43
CA ARG A 540 13.07 -8.40 12.52
C ARG A 540 14.09 -8.81 11.45
N GLY A 541 14.85 -7.86 10.91
CA GLY A 541 15.93 -8.12 9.97
C GLY A 541 17.08 -8.86 10.66
N LEU A 542 17.45 -8.40 11.85
CA LEU A 542 18.47 -9.03 12.68
C LEU A 542 18.09 -10.48 13.02
N GLU A 543 16.84 -10.73 13.39
CA GLU A 543 16.32 -12.10 13.62
C GLU A 543 16.48 -12.98 12.37
N ARG A 544 16.21 -12.44 11.19
CA ARG A 544 16.39 -13.17 9.92
C ARG A 544 17.85 -13.49 9.61
N GLU A 545 18.77 -12.58 9.92
CA GLU A 545 20.22 -12.84 9.73
C GLU A 545 20.73 -13.89 10.73
N VAL A 546 20.33 -13.81 12.01
CA VAL A 546 20.64 -14.84 13.00
C VAL A 546 20.09 -16.22 12.57
N ALA A 547 18.83 -16.26 12.11
CA ALA A 547 18.24 -17.49 11.58
C ALA A 547 18.99 -18.02 10.35
N ARG A 548 19.51 -17.12 9.50
CA ARG A 548 20.33 -17.48 8.33
C ARG A 548 21.65 -18.14 8.75
N ILE A 549 22.31 -17.58 9.75
CA ILE A 549 23.52 -18.16 10.33
C ILE A 549 23.21 -19.57 10.88
N CYS A 550 22.18 -19.72 11.72
CA CYS A 550 21.77 -21.01 12.26
C CYS A 550 21.51 -22.06 11.16
N ARG A 551 20.76 -21.69 10.11
CA ARG A 551 20.53 -22.62 8.98
C ARG A 551 21.80 -23.03 8.24
N LYS A 552 22.77 -22.12 8.07
CA LYS A 552 24.04 -22.46 7.44
C LYS A 552 24.91 -23.37 8.34
N VAL A 553 24.87 -23.16 9.66
CA VAL A 553 25.52 -24.04 10.63
C VAL A 553 24.91 -25.44 10.55
N VAL A 554 23.58 -25.57 10.55
CA VAL A 554 22.89 -26.87 10.37
C VAL A 554 23.30 -27.52 9.06
N LYS A 555 23.32 -26.77 7.95
CA LYS A 555 23.77 -27.27 6.65
C LYS A 555 25.22 -27.76 6.71
N LYS A 556 26.14 -27.00 7.32
CA LYS A 556 27.56 -27.37 7.44
C LYS A 556 27.74 -28.64 8.24
N LYS A 557 27.01 -28.76 9.36
CA LYS A 557 27.05 -30.00 10.20
C LYS A 557 26.43 -31.20 9.48
N ALA A 558 25.41 -31.00 8.67
CA ALA A 558 24.74 -32.06 7.92
C ALA A 558 25.54 -32.58 6.72
N LEU A 559 26.38 -31.76 6.10
CA LEU A 559 27.19 -32.09 4.94
C LEU A 559 28.60 -32.59 5.29
N SER A 560 29.06 -32.44 6.53
CA SER A 560 30.36 -32.84 6.98
C SER A 560 30.31 -34.23 7.62
N ASP A 561 31.37 -35.03 7.41
CA ASP A 561 31.52 -36.32 8.07
C ASP A 561 31.66 -36.16 9.60
N LYS A 562 31.26 -37.19 10.37
CA LYS A 562 31.31 -37.15 11.82
C LYS A 562 32.75 -36.91 12.30
N GLY A 563 32.99 -35.71 12.85
CA GLY A 563 34.28 -35.34 13.45
C GLY A 563 35.04 -34.20 12.72
N GLU A 564 34.61 -33.80 11.52
CA GLU A 564 35.24 -32.69 10.78
C GLU A 564 34.79 -31.29 11.23
N VAL A 565 33.60 -31.17 11.82
CA VAL A 565 33.07 -29.89 12.34
C VAL A 565 33.07 -29.96 13.86
N PRO A 566 33.57 -28.92 14.55
CA PRO A 566 33.55 -28.86 16.01
C PRO A 566 32.11 -28.98 16.55
N ASP A 567 31.96 -29.56 17.74
CA ASP A 567 30.67 -29.64 18.42
C ASP A 567 30.06 -28.24 18.63
N THR A 568 30.88 -27.27 19.01
CA THR A 568 30.52 -25.83 19.11
C THR A 568 31.19 -25.09 17.97
N LEU A 569 30.39 -24.37 17.19
CA LEU A 569 30.85 -23.53 16.10
C LEU A 569 30.73 -22.05 16.51
N ALA A 570 31.89 -21.48 16.88
CA ALA A 570 31.96 -20.04 17.19
C ALA A 570 31.99 -19.23 15.88
N ILE A 571 31.06 -18.28 15.74
CA ILE A 571 30.98 -17.38 14.59
C ILE A 571 31.63 -16.05 14.96
N THR A 572 32.67 -15.70 14.23
CA THR A 572 33.41 -14.45 14.41
C THR A 572 32.96 -13.38 13.39
N PRO A 573 33.28 -12.09 13.59
CA PRO A 573 33.02 -11.07 12.60
C PRO A 573 33.59 -11.33 11.20
N ALA A 574 34.74 -12.02 11.13
CA ALA A 574 35.39 -12.41 9.88
C ALA A 574 34.59 -13.47 9.10
N ASP A 575 33.85 -14.30 9.78
CA ASP A 575 33.05 -15.38 9.17
C ASP A 575 31.73 -14.84 8.60
N LEU A 576 31.29 -13.59 8.92
CA LEU A 576 30.00 -13.06 8.56
C LEU A 576 29.75 -13.00 7.05
N GLU A 577 30.78 -12.77 6.25
CA GLU A 577 30.65 -12.77 4.79
C GLU A 577 30.25 -14.16 4.26
N ASP A 578 30.76 -15.21 4.84
CA ASP A 578 30.42 -16.58 4.47
C ASP A 578 28.99 -16.93 4.89
N TYR A 579 28.52 -16.42 6.03
CA TYR A 579 27.20 -16.75 6.57
C TYR A 579 26.10 -15.80 6.11
N SER A 580 26.36 -14.50 6.05
CA SER A 580 25.35 -13.48 5.73
C SER A 580 25.56 -12.82 4.36
N GLY A 581 26.70 -13.10 3.69
CA GLY A 581 27.08 -12.52 2.41
C GLY A 581 27.79 -11.18 2.59
N VAL A 582 28.00 -10.44 1.50
CA VAL A 582 28.67 -9.14 1.52
C VAL A 582 27.96 -8.14 2.43
N ARG A 583 28.72 -7.25 3.05
CA ARG A 583 28.19 -6.15 3.87
C ARG A 583 27.19 -5.34 3.06
N LYS A 584 26.00 -5.14 3.60
CA LYS A 584 24.91 -4.43 2.92
C LYS A 584 24.91 -2.93 3.17
N PHE A 585 25.45 -2.55 4.33
CA PHE A 585 25.44 -1.17 4.79
C PHE A 585 26.83 -0.74 5.23
N ASN A 586 27.11 0.56 5.08
CA ASN A 586 28.30 1.18 5.63
C ASN A 586 27.91 1.84 6.96
N PHE A 587 28.63 1.52 8.04
CA PHE A 587 28.45 2.11 9.34
C PHE A 587 29.48 3.22 9.54
N GLY A 588 29.07 4.36 10.13
CA GLY A 588 30.01 5.43 10.56
C GLY A 588 30.54 6.29 9.42
N LYS A 589 29.96 6.29 8.24
CA LYS A 589 30.27 7.26 7.19
C LYS A 589 29.36 8.50 7.29
N ALA A 590 29.49 9.28 8.34
CA ALA A 590 29.56 10.71 8.15
C ALA A 590 30.72 10.97 7.18
N GLU A 591 30.54 11.79 6.17
CA GLU A 591 31.62 12.03 5.19
C GLU A 591 32.87 12.48 5.92
N GLU A 592 34.03 11.92 5.51
CA GLU A 592 35.31 12.14 6.19
C GLU A 592 35.82 13.59 6.04
N ASN A 593 35.28 14.35 5.08
CA ASN A 593 35.76 15.70 4.75
C ASN A 593 34.63 16.72 4.73
N ASP A 594 34.92 17.91 5.23
CA ASP A 594 34.05 19.07 5.14
C ASP A 594 33.92 19.51 3.67
N GLN A 595 32.69 19.68 3.20
CA GLN A 595 32.40 20.00 1.80
C GLN A 595 31.56 21.27 1.66
N ILE A 596 31.76 21.96 0.54
CA ILE A 596 30.96 23.12 0.19
C ILE A 596 29.62 22.66 -0.36
N GLY A 597 28.52 23.18 0.18
CA GLY A 597 27.17 22.89 -0.27
C GLY A 597 26.63 21.55 0.14
N GLN A 598 27.32 20.78 0.97
CA GLN A 598 26.84 19.49 1.49
C GLN A 598 26.68 19.52 2.99
N VAL A 599 25.51 19.10 3.47
CA VAL A 599 25.10 19.16 4.89
C VAL A 599 24.41 17.86 5.25
N THR A 600 24.61 17.40 6.48
CA THR A 600 23.93 16.24 7.03
C THR A 600 22.68 16.68 7.80
N GLY A 601 21.51 16.32 7.29
CA GLY A 601 20.23 16.42 7.96
C GLY A 601 19.84 15.13 8.66
N LEU A 602 18.74 15.17 9.44
CA LEU A 602 18.18 14.02 10.14
C LEU A 602 16.72 13.82 9.73
N ALA A 603 16.38 12.63 9.25
CA ALA A 603 15.04 12.24 8.84
C ALA A 603 14.51 11.08 9.68
N VAL A 604 13.19 10.91 9.71
CA VAL A 604 12.52 9.72 10.25
C VAL A 604 11.79 9.03 9.13
N THR A 605 12.04 7.75 8.97
CA THR A 605 11.42 6.89 7.98
C THR A 605 10.59 5.79 8.67
N SER A 606 9.88 5.00 7.88
CA SER A 606 9.14 3.83 8.41
C SER A 606 10.05 2.77 9.06
N VAL A 607 11.37 2.85 8.83
CA VAL A 607 12.37 1.95 9.40
C VAL A 607 13.18 2.58 10.54
N GLY A 608 12.84 3.81 10.95
CA GLY A 608 13.49 4.58 12.01
C GLY A 608 14.20 5.81 11.51
N GLY A 609 15.05 6.40 12.35
CA GLY A 609 15.84 7.58 12.00
C GLY A 609 16.95 7.26 11.01
N GLU A 610 17.24 8.19 10.09
CA GLU A 610 18.28 8.10 9.08
C GLU A 610 19.03 9.43 8.90
N LEU A 611 20.31 9.34 8.48
CA LEU A 611 21.05 10.51 8.02
C LEU A 611 20.54 10.88 6.62
N LEU A 612 20.31 12.16 6.40
CA LEU A 612 19.86 12.72 5.14
C LEU A 612 20.94 13.65 4.58
N THR A 613 21.59 13.26 3.51
CA THR A 613 22.52 14.15 2.81
C THR A 613 21.72 15.20 2.06
N ILE A 614 22.06 16.46 2.24
CA ILE A 614 21.50 17.62 1.52
C ILE A 614 22.64 18.25 0.74
N GLU A 615 22.52 18.27 -0.56
CA GLU A 615 23.48 18.85 -1.48
C GLU A 615 22.89 20.11 -2.13
N ALA A 616 23.67 21.15 -2.18
CA ALA A 616 23.36 22.36 -2.93
C ALA A 616 24.53 22.70 -3.85
N MET A 617 24.22 23.09 -5.08
CA MET A 617 25.20 23.52 -6.07
C MET A 617 24.71 24.79 -6.76
N ALA A 618 25.66 25.68 -7.03
CA ALA A 618 25.43 26.89 -7.80
C ALA A 618 26.16 26.80 -9.13
N VAL A 619 25.44 27.00 -10.22
CA VAL A 619 26.02 27.02 -11.58
C VAL A 619 25.64 28.33 -12.28
N PRO A 620 26.47 28.85 -13.21
CA PRO A 620 26.08 30.01 -14.01
C PRO A 620 24.73 29.77 -14.69
N GLY A 621 23.80 30.70 -14.56
CA GLY A 621 22.44 30.53 -15.06
C GLY A 621 21.61 31.81 -15.06
N LYS A 622 20.31 31.69 -14.95
CA LYS A 622 19.32 32.80 -15.01
C LYS A 622 18.45 32.91 -13.75
N GLY A 623 18.89 32.33 -12.64
CA GLY A 623 18.18 32.38 -11.39
C GLY A 623 17.16 31.29 -11.19
N SER A 624 17.24 30.18 -11.91
CA SER A 624 16.34 29.04 -11.75
C SER A 624 16.69 28.25 -10.49
N THR A 625 15.68 27.66 -9.85
CA THR A 625 15.88 26.69 -8.76
C THR A 625 15.49 25.31 -9.21
N ILE A 626 16.46 24.41 -9.29
CA ILE A 626 16.27 23.01 -9.67
C ILE A 626 16.22 22.19 -8.39
N LYS A 627 15.25 21.28 -8.30
CA LYS A 627 15.04 20.43 -7.15
C LYS A 627 14.98 18.97 -7.61
N THR A 628 15.79 18.10 -7.00
CA THR A 628 15.84 16.68 -7.35
C THR A 628 15.98 15.80 -6.10
N GLY A 629 15.59 14.51 -6.18
CA GLY A 629 15.70 13.55 -5.08
C GLY A 629 14.35 13.01 -4.57
N SER A 630 13.29 13.01 -5.40
CA SER A 630 11.95 12.52 -5.04
C SER A 630 11.35 13.28 -3.84
N LEU A 631 11.32 14.62 -3.95
CA LEU A 631 10.89 15.53 -2.89
C LEU A 631 9.39 15.77 -2.95
N GLY A 632 8.70 15.55 -1.82
CA GLY A 632 7.29 15.87 -1.66
C GLY A 632 7.02 17.37 -1.55
N ASP A 633 5.74 17.75 -1.53
CA ASP A 633 5.32 19.15 -1.60
C ASP A 633 5.81 19.96 -0.39
N VAL A 634 5.73 19.41 0.83
CA VAL A 634 6.19 20.07 2.06
C VAL A 634 7.71 20.33 2.02
N MET A 635 8.47 19.39 1.49
CA MET A 635 9.92 19.56 1.32
C MET A 635 10.24 20.64 0.28
N GLN A 636 9.47 20.73 -0.80
CA GLN A 636 9.63 21.77 -1.82
C GLN A 636 9.32 23.16 -1.28
N GLU A 637 8.29 23.30 -0.44
CA GLU A 637 7.98 24.53 0.29
C GLU A 637 9.11 24.90 1.25
N SER A 638 9.68 23.94 1.96
CA SER A 638 10.82 24.14 2.86
C SER A 638 12.04 24.69 2.12
N ILE A 639 12.30 24.21 0.88
CA ILE A 639 13.36 24.79 0.03
C ILE A 639 13.07 26.25 -0.31
N GLN A 640 11.82 26.60 -0.64
CA GLN A 640 11.45 27.99 -0.96
C GLN A 640 11.60 28.89 0.27
N ALA A 641 11.22 28.41 1.45
CA ALA A 641 11.40 29.14 2.70
C ALA A 641 12.89 29.38 2.98
N ALA A 642 13.72 28.35 2.86
CA ALA A 642 15.17 28.46 3.04
C ALA A 642 15.80 29.47 2.07
N LEU A 643 15.44 29.42 0.77
CA LEU A 643 15.88 30.40 -0.23
C LEU A 643 15.51 31.83 0.14
N THR A 644 14.29 32.02 0.65
CA THR A 644 13.82 33.35 1.09
C THR A 644 14.62 33.86 2.29
N VAL A 645 14.91 32.99 3.26
CA VAL A 645 15.72 33.33 4.43
C VAL A 645 17.14 33.74 4.02
N VAL A 646 17.77 32.98 3.13
CA VAL A 646 19.13 33.30 2.62
C VAL A 646 19.11 34.64 1.88
N ARG A 647 18.14 34.88 1.01
CA ARG A 647 18.00 36.16 0.29
C ARG A 647 17.80 37.35 1.24
N SER A 648 16.97 37.19 2.27
CA SER A 648 16.71 38.26 3.24
C SER A 648 17.95 38.62 4.08
N ARG A 649 18.90 37.70 4.20
CA ARG A 649 20.17 37.86 4.95
C ARG A 649 21.39 38.03 4.05
N ALA A 650 21.22 38.18 2.73
CA ALA A 650 22.31 38.21 1.76
C ALA A 650 23.42 39.19 2.16
N THR A 651 23.07 40.40 2.58
CA THR A 651 24.04 41.44 2.96
C THR A 651 24.88 41.01 4.17
N VAL A 652 24.25 40.39 5.19
CA VAL A 652 24.94 39.95 6.42
C VAL A 652 25.81 38.72 6.14
N LEU A 653 25.35 37.87 5.19
CA LEU A 653 26.07 36.67 4.77
C LEU A 653 27.14 36.93 3.68
N GLY A 654 27.42 38.20 3.30
CA GLY A 654 28.41 38.52 2.26
C GLY A 654 28.01 38.06 0.86
N ILE A 655 26.73 37.77 0.62
CA ILE A 655 26.22 37.29 -0.66
C ILE A 655 25.87 38.50 -1.54
N GLN A 656 26.38 38.54 -2.78
CA GLN A 656 26.07 39.63 -3.71
C GLN A 656 24.58 39.61 -4.09
N GLY A 657 23.97 40.81 -4.13
CA GLY A 657 22.52 40.95 -4.34
C GLY A 657 22.02 40.52 -5.73
N ASP A 658 22.89 40.44 -6.74
CA ASP A 658 22.60 39.97 -8.11
C ASP A 658 22.84 38.46 -8.31
N TYR A 659 23.23 37.77 -7.25
CA TYR A 659 23.60 36.37 -7.29
C TYR A 659 22.49 35.48 -7.90
N TYR A 660 21.24 35.70 -7.47
CA TYR A 660 20.07 34.89 -7.90
C TYR A 660 19.60 35.20 -9.34
N GLU A 661 20.20 36.22 -10.02
CA GLU A 661 19.93 36.51 -11.42
C GLU A 661 20.99 35.87 -12.35
N LYS A 662 22.15 35.52 -11.78
CA LYS A 662 23.33 35.03 -12.51
C LYS A 662 23.63 33.54 -12.29
N HIS A 663 23.03 32.93 -11.28
CA HIS A 663 23.29 31.54 -10.94
C HIS A 663 21.99 30.77 -10.79
N ASP A 664 21.95 29.59 -11.38
CA ASP A 664 20.93 28.59 -11.08
C ASP A 664 21.38 27.81 -9.86
N LEU A 665 20.44 27.57 -8.93
CA LEU A 665 20.67 26.79 -7.73
C LEU A 665 20.05 25.40 -7.91
N HIS A 666 20.87 24.38 -7.72
CA HIS A 666 20.40 22.99 -7.73
C HIS A 666 20.47 22.42 -6.31
N VAL A 667 19.32 22.05 -5.76
CA VAL A 667 19.23 21.34 -4.48
C VAL A 667 18.92 19.87 -4.80
N HIS A 668 19.77 18.98 -4.30
CA HIS A 668 19.64 17.56 -4.48
C HIS A 668 19.65 16.83 -3.14
N MET A 669 18.78 15.83 -2.99
CA MET A 669 18.83 14.88 -1.88
C MET A 669 19.03 13.49 -2.47
N PRO A 670 20.21 12.87 -2.31
CA PRO A 670 20.50 11.53 -2.82
C PRO A 670 19.49 10.47 -2.39
N GLU A 671 19.55 9.27 -2.98
CA GLU A 671 18.61 8.18 -2.79
C GLU A 671 17.19 8.48 -3.32
N GLY A 672 17.10 8.86 -4.60
CA GLY A 672 15.85 9.22 -5.27
C GLY A 672 14.76 8.11 -5.32
N ALA A 673 15.11 6.86 -5.01
CA ALA A 673 14.15 5.77 -4.90
C ALA A 673 13.28 5.85 -3.63
N THR A 674 13.70 6.63 -2.61
CA THR A 674 12.96 6.83 -1.38
C THR A 674 12.31 8.21 -1.40
N PRO A 675 10.97 8.33 -1.41
CA PRO A 675 10.30 9.62 -1.30
C PRO A 675 10.65 10.31 0.01
N LYS A 676 10.95 11.62 -0.07
CA LYS A 676 11.31 12.44 1.08
C LYS A 676 10.34 13.60 1.19
N ASP A 677 9.67 13.71 2.34
CA ASP A 677 8.75 14.81 2.59
C ASP A 677 8.79 15.23 4.07
N GLY A 678 8.62 16.51 4.32
CA GLY A 678 8.58 17.08 5.66
C GLY A 678 9.35 18.38 5.84
N PRO A 679 8.98 19.21 6.81
CA PRO A 679 9.56 20.54 7.01
C PRO A 679 10.90 20.51 7.77
N SER A 680 11.26 19.39 8.39
CA SER A 680 12.39 19.31 9.37
C SER A 680 13.80 19.44 8.77
N ALA A 681 13.92 19.51 7.44
CA ALA A 681 15.19 19.76 6.73
C ALA A 681 15.49 21.26 6.54
N GLY A 682 14.60 22.16 6.95
CA GLY A 682 14.69 23.59 6.64
C GLY A 682 16.00 24.25 7.04
N ILE A 683 16.51 23.99 8.24
CA ILE A 683 17.81 24.55 8.67
C ILE A 683 18.97 23.93 7.88
N GLY A 684 18.92 22.65 7.55
CA GLY A 684 19.94 21.99 6.72
C GLY A 684 19.98 22.54 5.29
N LEU A 685 18.81 22.75 4.70
CA LEU A 685 18.68 23.40 3.40
C LEU A 685 19.26 24.82 3.39
N CYS A 686 18.93 25.60 4.42
CA CYS A 686 19.46 26.95 4.55
C CYS A 686 20.99 26.95 4.70
N THR A 687 21.54 26.05 5.52
CA THR A 687 22.99 25.91 5.72
C THR A 687 23.70 25.47 4.43
N ALA A 688 23.16 24.50 3.67
CA ALA A 688 23.72 24.05 2.40
C ALA A 688 23.73 25.20 1.37
N LEU A 689 22.65 25.97 1.29
CA LEU A 689 22.56 27.14 0.42
C LEU A 689 23.56 28.22 0.82
N VAL A 690 23.70 28.55 2.11
CA VAL A 690 24.70 29.52 2.57
C VAL A 690 26.11 29.03 2.28
N SER A 691 26.39 27.75 2.55
CA SER A 691 27.71 27.15 2.27
C SER A 691 28.11 27.30 0.81
N VAL A 692 27.23 26.94 -0.14
CA VAL A 692 27.53 27.03 -1.58
C VAL A 692 27.66 28.48 -2.05
N LEU A 693 26.86 29.41 -1.49
CA LEU A 693 26.82 30.80 -1.89
C LEU A 693 28.02 31.63 -1.40
N THR A 694 28.53 31.22 -0.22
CA THR A 694 29.68 31.88 0.41
C THR A 694 31.01 31.16 0.15
N GLY A 695 30.96 29.93 -0.44
CA GLY A 695 32.12 29.09 -0.63
C GLY A 695 32.75 28.58 0.67
N ILE A 696 32.00 28.59 1.80
CA ILE A 696 32.49 28.15 3.10
C ILE A 696 32.03 26.69 3.30
N PRO A 697 32.97 25.75 3.55
CA PRO A 697 32.61 24.37 3.80
C PRO A 697 31.73 24.20 5.03
N ALA A 698 30.75 23.31 4.93
CA ALA A 698 30.00 22.84 6.09
C ALA A 698 30.75 21.69 6.78
N ARG A 699 30.65 21.60 8.08
CA ARG A 699 31.29 20.58 8.90
C ARG A 699 30.61 19.22 8.71
N SER A 700 31.39 18.23 8.40
CA SER A 700 30.93 16.84 8.19
C SER A 700 30.52 16.13 9.48
N ASP A 701 31.06 16.53 10.62
CA ASP A 701 30.77 15.96 11.96
C ASP A 701 29.52 16.58 12.62
N VAL A 702 28.81 17.49 11.91
CA VAL A 702 27.61 18.17 12.42
C VAL A 702 26.39 17.69 11.64
N ALA A 703 25.38 17.22 12.36
CA ALA A 703 24.06 16.98 11.79
C ALA A 703 23.03 17.95 12.36
N MET A 704 21.96 18.18 11.64
CA MET A 704 20.94 19.14 12.06
C MET A 704 19.54 18.74 11.67
N THR A 705 18.57 19.21 12.46
CA THR A 705 17.14 19.06 12.16
C THR A 705 16.37 20.24 12.72
N GLY A 706 15.44 20.77 11.95
CA GLY A 706 14.61 21.90 12.35
C GLY A 706 13.84 22.46 11.17
N GLU A 707 12.60 22.85 11.39
CA GLU A 707 11.82 23.62 10.45
C GLU A 707 12.26 25.08 10.53
N ILE A 708 12.22 25.80 9.41
CA ILE A 708 12.65 27.20 9.34
C ILE A 708 11.49 28.11 8.94
N THR A 709 11.31 29.20 9.68
CA THR A 709 10.38 30.26 9.27
C THR A 709 11.05 31.27 8.34
N LEU A 710 10.25 32.07 7.62
CA LEU A 710 10.77 33.12 6.74
C LEU A 710 11.65 34.17 7.45
N ARG A 711 11.54 34.25 8.78
CA ARG A 711 12.36 35.12 9.64
C ARG A 711 13.65 34.46 10.12
N GLY A 712 13.85 33.15 9.80
CA GLY A 712 15.02 32.38 10.23
C GLY A 712 14.91 31.82 11.64
N GLN A 713 13.72 31.81 12.24
CA GLN A 713 13.47 31.11 13.51
C GLN A 713 13.37 29.60 13.24
N VAL A 714 13.95 28.83 14.16
CA VAL A 714 13.93 27.36 14.11
C VAL A 714 12.75 26.86 14.92
N LEU A 715 11.85 26.11 14.28
CA LEU A 715 10.64 25.54 14.90
C LEU A 715 10.86 24.07 15.30
N PRO A 716 10.08 23.57 16.29
CA PRO A 716 10.20 22.22 16.81
C PRO A 716 9.81 21.17 15.77
N ILE A 717 10.38 19.97 15.96
CA ILE A 717 10.18 18.81 15.07
C ILE A 717 9.72 17.59 15.87
N GLY A 718 9.16 16.61 15.16
CA GLY A 718 8.83 15.30 15.72
C GLY A 718 9.95 14.28 15.56
N GLY A 719 9.88 13.20 16.35
CA GLY A 719 10.76 12.05 16.26
C GLY A 719 12.22 12.30 16.63
N LEU A 720 12.46 13.20 17.59
CA LEU A 720 13.81 13.57 18.01
C LEU A 720 14.64 12.35 18.46
N LYS A 721 14.04 11.42 19.20
CA LYS A 721 14.72 10.20 19.66
C LYS A 721 15.30 9.39 18.50
N ASP A 722 14.49 9.08 17.48
CA ASP A 722 14.93 8.33 16.32
C ASP A 722 16.03 9.07 15.54
N LYS A 723 15.93 10.39 15.43
CA LYS A 723 16.92 11.25 14.77
C LYS A 723 18.27 11.23 15.50
N LEU A 724 18.27 11.36 16.82
CA LEU A 724 19.51 11.30 17.60
C LEU A 724 20.15 9.92 17.57
N LEU A 725 19.34 8.85 17.58
CA LEU A 725 19.84 7.50 17.38
C LEU A 725 20.48 7.31 16.01
N ALA A 726 19.93 7.94 14.96
CA ALA A 726 20.54 7.92 13.64
C ALA A 726 21.87 8.67 13.60
N ALA A 727 21.92 9.85 14.21
CA ALA A 727 23.15 10.66 14.32
C ALA A 727 24.25 9.88 15.05
N HIS A 728 23.93 9.27 16.18
CA HIS A 728 24.86 8.46 16.95
C HIS A 728 25.39 7.27 16.13
N ARG A 729 24.49 6.50 15.48
CA ARG A 729 24.87 5.40 14.59
C ARG A 729 25.73 5.85 13.41
N GLY A 730 25.49 7.05 12.90
CA GLY A 730 26.21 7.65 11.78
C GLY A 730 27.60 8.19 12.15
N GLY A 731 27.96 8.18 13.43
CA GLY A 731 29.26 8.70 13.89
C GLY A 731 29.31 10.23 13.94
N ILE A 732 28.17 10.91 13.93
CA ILE A 732 28.06 12.37 14.12
C ILE A 732 28.50 12.73 15.54
N LYS A 733 29.20 13.85 15.67
CA LYS A 733 29.64 14.35 16.99
C LYS A 733 28.71 15.42 17.55
N THR A 734 28.29 16.34 16.70
CA THR A 734 27.45 17.48 17.14
C THR A 734 26.09 17.43 16.45
N VAL A 735 25.02 17.60 17.19
CA VAL A 735 23.67 17.64 16.64
C VAL A 735 22.96 18.93 17.02
N LEU A 736 22.49 19.67 16.01
CA LEU A 736 21.70 20.88 16.20
C LEU A 736 20.21 20.54 16.19
N ILE A 737 19.53 20.92 17.26
CA ILE A 737 18.10 20.66 17.44
C ILE A 737 17.37 21.98 17.78
N PRO A 738 16.07 22.09 17.49
CA PRO A 738 15.29 23.26 17.93
C PRO A 738 15.28 23.41 19.45
N ASP A 739 15.35 24.63 19.95
CA ASP A 739 15.37 24.91 21.40
C ASP A 739 14.14 24.35 22.12
N GLU A 740 12.97 24.39 21.48
CA GLU A 740 11.73 23.84 22.06
C GLU A 740 11.78 22.31 22.25
N ASN A 741 12.61 21.60 21.48
CA ASN A 741 12.82 20.15 21.63
C ASN A 741 13.74 19.79 22.82
N LYS A 742 14.25 20.74 23.60
CA LYS A 742 14.95 20.45 24.86
C LYS A 742 14.13 19.59 25.81
N ARG A 743 12.82 19.75 25.78
CA ARG A 743 11.91 18.95 26.61
C ARG A 743 11.96 17.47 26.26
N ASP A 744 12.18 17.16 25.00
CA ASP A 744 12.17 15.78 24.47
C ASP A 744 13.48 15.05 24.80
N LEU A 745 14.52 15.77 25.23
CA LEU A 745 15.79 15.18 25.69
C LEU A 745 15.66 14.30 26.94
N LYS A 746 14.56 14.44 27.69
CA LYS A 746 14.26 13.56 28.83
C LYS A 746 14.03 12.11 28.39
N GLU A 747 13.51 11.92 27.19
CA GLU A 747 13.22 10.59 26.62
C GLU A 747 14.44 9.92 25.97
N ILE A 748 15.57 10.64 25.89
CA ILE A 748 16.79 10.15 25.25
C ILE A 748 17.64 9.39 26.26
N PRO A 749 18.12 8.17 25.93
CA PRO A 749 19.03 7.42 26.80
C PRO A 749 20.31 8.19 27.15
N ASP A 750 20.77 8.02 28.38
CA ASP A 750 21.92 8.78 28.91
C ASP A 750 23.23 8.50 28.17
N ASN A 751 23.45 7.27 27.69
CA ASN A 751 24.58 6.92 26.83
C ASN A 751 24.62 7.78 25.55
N ILE A 752 23.49 7.95 24.89
CA ILE A 752 23.40 8.77 23.66
C ILE A 752 23.66 10.26 23.97
N LYS A 753 23.11 10.76 25.11
CA LYS A 753 23.37 12.13 25.54
C LYS A 753 24.84 12.36 25.92
N GLY A 754 25.53 11.34 26.42
CA GLY A 754 26.94 11.39 26.73
C GLY A 754 27.88 11.40 25.53
N ASP A 755 27.47 10.71 24.46
CA ASP A 755 28.29 10.53 23.26
C ASP A 755 28.07 11.62 22.19
N LEU A 756 26.94 12.36 22.24
CA LEU A 756 26.60 13.42 21.31
C LEU A 756 26.65 14.81 21.98
N ASP A 757 27.30 15.77 21.34
CA ASP A 757 27.19 17.20 21.69
C ASP A 757 25.88 17.75 21.09
N ILE A 758 24.81 17.71 21.89
CA ILE A 758 23.48 18.15 21.44
C ILE A 758 23.31 19.63 21.75
N ARG A 759 23.19 20.47 20.71
CA ARG A 759 23.07 21.90 20.81
C ARG A 759 21.69 22.40 20.38
N PRO A 760 20.90 22.92 21.32
CA PRO A 760 19.64 23.56 21.02
C PRO A 760 19.87 24.95 20.41
N VAL A 761 19.13 25.24 19.32
CA VAL A 761 19.23 26.51 18.56
C VAL A 761 17.85 27.14 18.36
N LYS A 762 17.79 28.47 18.37
CA LYS A 762 16.56 29.26 18.14
C LYS A 762 16.53 29.92 16.79
N TRP A 763 17.68 30.31 16.30
CA TRP A 763 17.83 31.06 15.07
C TRP A 763 18.81 30.40 14.11
N ILE A 764 18.61 30.63 12.82
CA ILE A 764 19.48 30.09 11.77
C ILE A 764 20.93 30.60 11.92
N ASP A 765 21.12 31.79 12.45
CA ASP A 765 22.44 32.35 12.65
C ASP A 765 23.27 31.51 13.64
N GLU A 766 22.66 31.00 14.71
CA GLU A 766 23.26 30.06 15.67
C GLU A 766 23.61 28.71 15.00
N VAL A 767 22.78 28.27 14.02
CA VAL A 767 23.04 27.06 13.25
C VAL A 767 24.28 27.25 12.38
N LEU A 768 24.38 28.37 11.66
CA LEU A 768 25.49 28.67 10.76
C LEU A 768 26.81 28.79 11.51
N GLU A 769 26.81 29.37 12.71
CA GLU A 769 28.00 29.51 13.56
C GLU A 769 28.63 28.17 13.92
N VAL A 770 27.82 27.14 14.13
CA VAL A 770 28.29 25.80 14.51
C VAL A 770 28.54 24.91 13.26
N ALA A 771 27.70 25.01 12.25
CA ALA A 771 27.69 24.10 11.11
C ALA A 771 28.71 24.49 10.02
N LEU A 772 29.08 25.74 9.91
CA LEU A 772 30.09 26.19 8.95
C LEU A 772 31.48 26.22 9.62
N GLN A 773 32.55 26.06 8.83
CA GLN A 773 33.93 26.16 9.34
C GLN A 773 34.23 27.56 9.89
N ARG A 774 33.61 28.60 9.33
CA ARG A 774 33.66 29.98 9.80
C ARG A 774 32.38 30.71 9.41
N MET A 775 32.04 31.78 10.15
CA MET A 775 30.93 32.63 9.75
C MET A 775 31.26 33.40 8.48
N PRO A 776 30.30 33.62 7.60
CA PRO A 776 30.47 34.56 6.47
C PRO A 776 30.73 35.98 6.97
N GLU A 777 31.55 36.73 6.21
CA GLU A 777 31.80 38.13 6.50
C GLU A 777 30.73 39.00 5.81
N PRO A 778 30.08 39.95 6.48
CA PRO A 778 29.12 40.86 5.86
C PRO A 778 29.70 41.65 4.73
N LEU A 779 28.87 42.01 3.73
CA LEU A 779 29.32 42.91 2.67
C LEU A 779 29.76 44.28 3.21
N THR A 780 30.89 44.77 2.72
CA THR A 780 31.39 46.07 3.11
C THR A 780 30.56 47.23 2.50
N GLU A 781 30.60 48.41 3.12
CA GLU A 781 29.89 49.57 2.58
C GLU A 781 30.28 49.92 1.11
N GLU A 782 31.52 49.63 0.74
CA GLU A 782 32.03 49.85 -0.62
C GLU A 782 31.40 48.85 -1.62
N GLU A 783 31.22 47.60 -1.21
CA GLU A 783 30.58 46.56 -2.02
C GLU A 783 29.09 46.82 -2.18
N LEU A 784 28.42 47.27 -1.14
CA LEU A 784 27.01 47.68 -1.17
C LEU A 784 26.81 48.87 -2.16
N LYS A 785 27.64 49.89 -2.05
CA LYS A 785 27.59 51.02 -2.98
C LYS A 785 27.86 50.62 -4.45
N LYS A 786 28.78 49.68 -4.66
CA LYS A 786 29.01 49.13 -6.00
C LYS A 786 27.82 48.37 -6.56
N GLN A 787 27.07 47.67 -5.72
CA GLN A 787 25.81 46.99 -6.12
C GLN A 787 24.70 47.97 -6.46
N GLU A 788 24.52 49.01 -5.65
CA GLU A 788 23.54 50.07 -5.92
C GLU A 788 23.85 50.80 -7.26
N ASN A 789 25.10 51.22 -7.47
CA ASN A 789 25.53 51.88 -8.70
C ASN A 789 25.38 50.98 -9.95
N ARG A 790 25.49 49.65 -9.83
CA ARG A 790 25.25 48.73 -10.95
C ARG A 790 23.77 48.63 -11.27
N LYS A 791 22.89 48.55 -10.24
CA LYS A 791 21.45 48.53 -10.43
C LYS A 791 20.94 49.81 -11.11
N ASP A 792 21.46 50.96 -10.70
CA ASP A 792 21.09 52.24 -11.31
C ASP A 792 21.58 52.35 -12.78
N SER A 793 22.77 51.83 -13.09
CA SER A 793 23.26 51.82 -14.47
C SER A 793 22.54 50.84 -15.38
N GLU A 794 22.04 49.72 -14.87
CA GLU A 794 21.18 48.77 -15.62
C GLU A 794 19.78 49.30 -15.82
N LEU A 795 19.22 50.05 -14.86
CA LEU A 795 17.92 50.74 -14.99
C LEU A 795 18.01 51.87 -16.03
N ASP A 796 19.07 52.69 -15.99
CA ASP A 796 19.31 53.74 -17.00
C ASP A 796 19.56 53.14 -18.40
N GLY A 797 20.24 52.02 -18.51
CA GLY A 797 20.43 51.31 -19.79
C GLY A 797 19.15 50.74 -20.37
N ARG A 798 18.18 50.37 -19.54
CA ARG A 798 16.84 49.92 -19.99
C ARG A 798 15.88 51.07 -20.35
N ILE A 799 16.07 52.24 -19.72
CA ILE A 799 15.27 53.44 -20.05
C ILE A 799 15.77 54.11 -21.36
N SER A 800 17.04 53.92 -21.71
CA SER A 800 17.59 54.47 -22.97
C SER A 800 17.38 53.53 -24.17
N ALA A 801 16.83 52.34 -24.01
CA ALA A 801 16.57 51.40 -25.11
C ALA A 801 15.09 51.33 -25.56
N HIS A 802 14.24 52.25 -25.09
CA HIS A 802 12.88 52.43 -25.56
C HIS A 802 12.68 53.74 -26.33
#